data_111d95ca2ca0251beccda64776871f42
#
_entry.id   111d95ca2ca0251beccda64776871f42
#
_cell.length_a   1.000
_cell.length_b   1.000
_cell.length_c   1.000
_cell.angle_alpha   90.00
_cell.angle_beta   90.00
_cell.angle_gamma   90.00
#
_symmetry.space_group_name_H-M   'P 1'
#
loop_
_entity.id
_entity.type
_entity.pdbx_description
1 polymer ?
#
loop_
_entity_poly.entity_id
_entity_poly.type
_entity_poly.pdbx_seq_one_letter_code
_entity_poly.pdbx_strand_id
1 'polypeptide(L)'
;QEAVISLIKYYSGDIPFMAFLLIDTYRKYGDVLLRNANDVLPKLLGDPTKDEIKVLRAISIFKLLGYFGDYQKEFEVVKSDINIHHIERLREDQIDYIFNQTIEKYHRQQLIEFLTYWINVRPQPLAEWLVDGWFSETDSISLLKMFDYISQNPNSGNLLKEFCKRIEEMGDSKREKEIMEKALLPKYGPFFNESIVISSQGSRLILSMAHVNPEAVANCLYLLLKDKDSSFITEKIVNEVRWNLTEALQKCCIFRERFVEAAFILAKLAITDTKPYVNEARNNFLQLFHIVLSGTQSTIEQRISVLQMVEELGEEYYELIVDAVSNAIYTEDLFISKSSYKVGGKEYKEHKITSQDEIIEYWRGCLGVMLDVLAKKKDLIPMALDKLATNVKDFTNTHTVEVLDEFLSKLYDIEKFGCLKMRDNIHYLLNVRYNKNLSDSEKAMLGKWEATLTPKDFISRLNFAYKFRALEVKEDDFAKKLELIYGLMLPYAEEFLTQHLYNTSVLEDLMDNKNFIDSMFCRGLANKLTEKKMGAEFAKAAFDVIERKDKSYTSAFLLSVCGFSSKEIWVKNMEETLYSCGYYNLALSCLGLISDDKLSGFDGVLMDIKCGKYPNTLINNFLREYRCNKVDNIISIIEKLKDKDYIDRYEVLYPFIINYALLFPQDSVENKSHLWLKLVPILIDYDFSRNDNQAFTILSLLSDYFEKSNDEKAAVLFNRKVISTLNQGLGDGRQYEHIYFSLLPKYQD
;
A
#
# COMPACT_ATOMS: atom_id res chain seq x y z
N GLN A 1 38.02 -7.42 -30.34
CA GLN A 1 38.15 -5.96 -30.19
C GLN A 1 37.08 -5.39 -29.19
N GLU A 2 35.81 -5.76 -29.29
CA GLU A 2 34.75 -5.27 -28.39
C GLU A 2 35.00 -5.64 -26.92
N ALA A 3 35.46 -6.86 -26.64
CA ALA A 3 35.79 -7.30 -25.29
C ALA A 3 36.95 -6.46 -24.68
N VAL A 4 37.97 -6.11 -25.48
CA VAL A 4 39.07 -5.27 -25.05
C VAL A 4 38.61 -3.83 -24.78
N ILE A 5 37.75 -3.28 -25.63
CA ILE A 5 37.15 -1.95 -25.42
C ILE A 5 36.35 -1.91 -24.14
N SER A 6 35.53 -2.94 -23.91
CA SER A 6 34.71 -3.07 -22.69
C SER A 6 35.57 -3.17 -21.42
N LEU A 7 36.67 -3.91 -21.45
CA LEU A 7 37.62 -4.00 -20.34
C LEU A 7 38.34 -2.67 -20.12
N ILE A 8 38.82 -2.00 -21.16
CA ILE A 8 39.42 -0.69 -21.03
C ILE A 8 38.43 0.31 -20.45
N LYS A 9 37.19 0.33 -20.94
CA LYS A 9 36.12 1.20 -20.39
C LYS A 9 35.90 0.92 -18.90
N TYR A 10 35.76 -0.35 -18.52
CA TYR A 10 35.56 -0.75 -17.14
C TYR A 10 36.71 -0.30 -16.22
N TYR A 11 37.96 -0.62 -16.60
CA TYR A 11 39.15 -0.27 -15.79
C TYR A 11 39.49 1.21 -15.83
N SER A 12 39.09 1.96 -16.85
CA SER A 12 39.32 3.41 -16.91
C SER A 12 38.38 4.23 -16.02
N GLY A 13 37.19 3.70 -15.72
CA GLY A 13 36.21 4.36 -14.88
C GLY A 13 35.87 5.79 -15.32
N ASP A 14 35.69 5.99 -16.63
CA ASP A 14 35.43 7.29 -17.28
C ASP A 14 36.55 8.35 -17.12
N ILE A 15 37.75 7.94 -16.73
CA ILE A 15 38.93 8.82 -16.67
C ILE A 15 39.71 8.69 -17.99
N PRO A 16 39.73 9.74 -18.87
CA PRO A 16 40.38 9.66 -20.17
C PRO A 16 41.86 9.28 -20.10
N PHE A 17 42.60 9.82 -19.13
CA PHE A 17 44.00 9.50 -18.90
C PHE A 17 44.24 8.01 -18.64
N MET A 18 43.33 7.38 -17.85
CA MET A 18 43.36 5.95 -17.56
C MET A 18 43.09 5.11 -18.80
N ALA A 19 42.15 5.51 -19.62
CA ALA A 19 41.89 4.86 -20.90
C ALA A 19 43.12 4.89 -21.82
N PHE A 20 43.81 6.03 -21.91
CA PHE A 20 45.05 6.14 -22.67
C PHE A 20 46.16 5.24 -22.10
N LEU A 21 46.32 5.21 -20.78
CA LEU A 21 47.34 4.39 -20.12
C LEU A 21 47.08 2.88 -20.36
N LEU A 22 45.84 2.46 -20.26
CA LEU A 22 45.43 1.08 -20.54
C LEU A 22 45.61 0.71 -22.02
N ILE A 23 45.30 1.62 -22.94
CA ILE A 23 45.55 1.44 -24.38
C ILE A 23 47.03 1.30 -24.66
N ASP A 24 47.86 2.15 -24.06
CA ASP A 24 49.32 2.09 -24.25
C ASP A 24 49.91 0.81 -23.66
N THR A 25 49.42 0.41 -22.49
CA THR A 25 49.80 -0.87 -21.86
C THR A 25 49.38 -2.06 -22.72
N TYR A 26 48.17 -2.03 -23.29
CA TYR A 26 47.70 -3.06 -24.23
C TYR A 26 48.55 -3.12 -25.49
N ARG A 27 48.93 -1.96 -26.04
CA ARG A 27 49.81 -1.87 -27.23
C ARG A 27 51.19 -2.45 -27.00
N LYS A 28 51.74 -2.24 -25.78
CA LYS A 28 53.09 -2.70 -25.40
C LYS A 28 53.16 -4.20 -25.07
N TYR A 29 52.13 -4.73 -24.46
CA TYR A 29 52.17 -6.05 -23.82
C TYR A 29 51.09 -7.05 -24.34
N GLY A 30 50.20 -6.60 -25.19
CA GLY A 30 49.15 -7.43 -25.80
C GLY A 30 48.05 -7.92 -24.81
N ASP A 31 47.22 -8.87 -25.28
CA ASP A 31 46.07 -9.38 -24.53
C ASP A 31 46.34 -10.04 -23.17
N VAL A 32 47.61 -10.46 -22.95
CA VAL A 32 48.01 -11.18 -21.73
C VAL A 32 47.79 -10.31 -20.49
N LEU A 33 47.95 -8.99 -20.62
CA LEU A 33 47.84 -8.05 -19.50
C LEU A 33 46.43 -7.68 -19.11
N LEU A 34 45.47 -7.77 -20.03
CA LEU A 34 44.06 -7.47 -19.75
C LEU A 34 43.28 -8.66 -19.19
N ARG A 35 43.88 -9.85 -19.14
CA ARG A 35 43.26 -11.06 -18.62
C ARG A 35 43.31 -11.18 -17.10
N ASN A 36 44.19 -10.44 -16.44
CA ASN A 36 44.36 -10.51 -15.00
C ASN A 36 44.44 -9.09 -14.40
N ALA A 37 43.43 -8.66 -13.67
CA ALA A 37 43.40 -7.37 -12.98
C ALA A 37 44.60 -7.18 -12.04
N ASN A 38 45.06 -8.24 -11.40
CA ASN A 38 46.25 -8.21 -10.50
C ASN A 38 47.57 -7.82 -11.19
N ASP A 39 47.63 -7.95 -12.52
CA ASP A 39 48.84 -7.56 -13.28
C ASP A 39 48.77 -6.13 -13.84
N VAL A 40 47.56 -5.62 -14.04
CA VAL A 40 47.33 -4.29 -14.64
C VAL A 40 47.25 -3.19 -13.58
N LEU A 41 46.46 -3.42 -12.53
CA LEU A 41 46.18 -2.41 -11.52
C LEU A 41 47.41 -1.92 -10.75
N PRO A 42 48.36 -2.79 -10.35
CA PRO A 42 49.64 -2.31 -9.75
C PRO A 42 50.45 -1.39 -10.68
N LYS A 43 50.46 -1.62 -11.99
CA LYS A 43 51.17 -0.78 -12.94
C LYS A 43 50.57 0.62 -13.10
N LEU A 44 49.27 0.79 -12.81
CA LEU A 44 48.65 2.11 -12.74
C LEU A 44 49.23 2.97 -11.61
N LEU A 45 49.71 2.35 -10.53
CA LEU A 45 50.30 3.03 -9.39
C LEU A 45 51.79 3.42 -9.63
N GLY A 46 52.45 2.85 -10.69
CA GLY A 46 53.83 3.20 -11.05
C GLY A 46 54.82 2.91 -9.93
N ASP A 47 55.15 1.65 -9.67
CA ASP A 47 56.11 1.22 -8.65
C ASP A 47 55.89 1.86 -7.25
N PRO A 48 54.75 1.65 -6.62
CA PRO A 48 54.43 2.21 -5.30
C PRO A 48 55.32 1.59 -4.22
N THR A 49 55.72 2.39 -3.24
CA THR A 49 56.33 1.88 -2.02
C THR A 49 55.33 1.08 -1.19
N LYS A 50 55.81 0.24 -0.25
CA LYS A 50 54.95 -0.51 0.66
C LYS A 50 54.07 0.40 1.50
N ASP A 51 54.59 1.54 1.93
CA ASP A 51 53.86 2.50 2.75
C ASP A 51 52.81 3.25 1.93
N GLU A 52 53.10 3.62 0.68
CA GLU A 52 52.09 4.20 -0.24
C GLU A 52 50.93 3.25 -0.47
N ILE A 53 51.17 1.94 -0.66
CA ILE A 53 50.10 0.93 -0.80
C ILE A 53 49.25 0.86 0.47
N LYS A 54 49.87 0.88 1.66
CA LYS A 54 49.12 0.86 2.94
C LYS A 54 48.24 2.08 3.07
N VAL A 55 48.70 3.27 2.75
CA VAL A 55 47.91 4.52 2.76
C VAL A 55 46.77 4.43 1.76
N LEU A 56 47.03 3.99 0.52
CA LEU A 56 45.98 3.85 -0.50
C LEU A 56 44.91 2.81 -0.06
N ARG A 57 45.29 1.70 0.56
CA ARG A 57 44.38 0.73 1.12
C ARG A 57 43.54 1.33 2.25
N ALA A 58 44.17 2.05 3.19
CA ALA A 58 43.50 2.73 4.30
C ALA A 58 42.45 3.75 3.83
N ILE A 59 42.68 4.43 2.72
CA ILE A 59 41.70 5.35 2.10
C ILE A 59 40.63 4.56 1.38
N SER A 60 40.99 3.50 0.64
CA SER A 60 40.11 2.75 -0.24
C SER A 60 39.05 1.93 0.49
N ILE A 61 39.28 1.52 1.76
CA ILE A 61 38.28 0.79 2.56
C ILE A 61 37.02 1.63 2.85
N PHE A 62 37.10 2.95 2.67
CA PHE A 62 35.94 3.83 2.71
C PHE A 62 35.56 4.24 1.28
N LYS A 63 34.26 4.27 0.97
CA LYS A 63 33.80 4.75 -0.33
C LYS A 63 34.14 6.24 -0.53
N LEU A 64 33.93 7.03 0.52
CA LEU A 64 34.32 8.43 0.64
C LEU A 64 34.98 8.62 2.01
N LEU A 65 36.11 9.31 2.03
CA LEU A 65 36.80 9.66 3.28
C LEU A 65 36.78 11.18 3.45
N GLY A 66 36.28 11.66 4.59
CA GLY A 66 36.27 13.07 4.94
C GLY A 66 37.71 13.61 5.06
N TYR A 67 38.03 14.68 4.31
CA TYR A 67 39.39 15.20 4.22
C TYR A 67 39.50 16.72 4.45
N PHE A 68 38.40 17.46 4.18
CA PHE A 68 38.40 18.92 4.32
C PHE A 68 37.29 19.39 5.28
N GLY A 69 37.51 20.59 5.87
CA GLY A 69 36.53 21.26 6.72
C GLY A 69 36.15 20.44 7.95
N ASP A 70 34.91 20.44 8.29
CA ASP A 70 34.39 19.72 9.47
C ASP A 70 34.56 18.19 9.39
N TYR A 71 34.73 17.66 8.18
CA TYR A 71 34.93 16.21 7.93
C TYR A 71 36.40 15.79 8.05
N GLN A 72 37.34 16.71 8.19
CA GLN A 72 38.77 16.39 8.35
C GLN A 72 39.03 15.49 9.56
N LYS A 73 38.19 15.54 10.56
CA LYS A 73 38.28 14.67 11.74
C LYS A 73 38.26 13.19 11.39
N GLU A 74 37.51 12.79 10.34
CA GLU A 74 37.45 11.41 9.84
C GLU A 74 38.85 10.96 9.35
N PHE A 75 39.55 11.82 8.63
CA PHE A 75 40.89 11.54 8.16
C PHE A 75 41.89 11.39 9.31
N GLU A 76 41.77 12.21 10.37
CA GLU A 76 42.63 12.09 11.57
C GLU A 76 42.36 10.75 12.31
N VAL A 77 41.10 10.28 12.35
CA VAL A 77 40.78 8.97 12.91
C VAL A 77 41.45 7.85 12.12
N VAL A 78 41.43 7.91 10.79
CA VAL A 78 42.08 6.91 9.93
C VAL A 78 43.57 6.91 10.11
N LYS A 79 44.24 8.08 10.23
CA LYS A 79 45.66 8.17 10.49
C LYS A 79 46.06 7.63 11.86
N SER A 80 45.19 7.77 12.85
CA SER A 80 45.48 7.34 14.24
C SER A 80 45.24 5.85 14.46
N ASP A 81 44.43 5.16 13.63
CA ASP A 81 44.14 3.75 13.80
C ASP A 81 45.15 2.87 13.08
N ILE A 82 46.08 2.30 13.83
CA ILE A 82 47.07 1.38 13.32
C ILE A 82 46.47 0.11 12.69
N ASN A 83 45.27 -0.30 13.11
CA ASN A 83 44.59 -1.45 12.53
C ASN A 83 44.03 -1.16 11.14
N ILE A 84 43.83 0.12 10.80
CA ILE A 84 43.35 0.54 9.46
C ILE A 84 44.52 0.60 8.47
N HIS A 85 45.63 1.20 8.86
CA HIS A 85 46.74 1.44 7.91
C HIS A 85 47.92 0.49 8.05
N HIS A 86 47.96 -0.37 9.08
CA HIS A 86 49.06 -1.33 9.34
C HIS A 86 50.47 -0.74 9.33
N ILE A 87 50.60 0.57 9.67
CA ILE A 87 51.88 1.23 9.75
C ILE A 87 52.39 1.16 11.19
N GLU A 88 53.12 0.08 11.50
CA GLU A 88 53.68 -0.13 12.83
C GLU A 88 54.98 0.63 13.03
N ARG A 89 55.20 1.15 14.24
CA ARG A 89 56.46 1.73 14.73
C ARG A 89 56.89 3.07 14.11
N LEU A 90 56.01 3.77 13.40
CA LEU A 90 56.28 5.11 12.94
C LEU A 90 55.86 6.14 14.00
N ARG A 91 56.57 7.28 14.05
CA ARG A 91 56.16 8.44 14.86
C ARG A 91 55.00 9.15 14.15
N GLU A 92 54.20 9.87 14.90
CA GLU A 92 53.01 10.57 14.38
C GLU A 92 53.35 11.52 13.22
N ASP A 93 54.47 12.28 13.35
CA ASP A 93 54.95 13.17 12.29
C ASP A 93 55.33 12.44 11.00
N GLN A 94 55.82 11.21 11.11
CA GLN A 94 56.16 10.37 9.95
C GLN A 94 54.86 9.82 9.28
N ILE A 95 53.85 9.48 10.06
CA ILE A 95 52.55 9.03 9.53
C ILE A 95 51.90 10.17 8.73
N ASP A 96 51.85 11.38 9.30
CA ASP A 96 51.33 12.56 8.61
C ASP A 96 52.06 12.85 7.30
N TYR A 97 53.38 12.79 7.32
CA TYR A 97 54.18 13.00 6.12
C TYR A 97 53.86 11.96 5.03
N ILE A 98 53.83 10.68 5.37
CA ILE A 98 53.56 9.59 4.41
C ILE A 98 52.17 9.73 3.82
N PHE A 99 51.13 9.96 4.66
CA PHE A 99 49.76 10.14 4.18
C PHE A 99 49.64 11.33 3.22
N ASN A 100 50.14 12.49 3.60
CA ASN A 100 50.04 13.71 2.80
C ASN A 100 50.79 13.58 1.47
N GLN A 101 52.04 13.04 1.50
CA GLN A 101 52.85 12.85 0.27
C GLN A 101 52.18 11.83 -0.67
N THR A 102 51.59 10.74 -0.14
CA THR A 102 50.92 9.74 -0.93
C THR A 102 49.67 10.32 -1.59
N ILE A 103 48.81 11.02 -0.82
CA ILE A 103 47.61 11.66 -1.33
C ILE A 103 47.94 12.67 -2.43
N GLU A 104 48.93 13.54 -2.21
CA GLU A 104 49.34 14.56 -3.18
C GLU A 104 49.89 13.92 -4.47
N LYS A 105 50.76 12.90 -4.34
CA LYS A 105 51.29 12.14 -5.48
C LYS A 105 50.20 11.56 -6.36
N TYR A 106 49.28 10.82 -5.74
CA TYR A 106 48.24 10.11 -6.50
C TYR A 106 47.09 11.03 -6.91
N HIS A 107 46.87 12.15 -6.24
CA HIS A 107 45.97 13.20 -6.74
C HIS A 107 46.49 13.81 -8.05
N ARG A 108 47.79 14.13 -8.12
CA ARG A 108 48.44 14.62 -9.38
C ARG A 108 48.34 13.60 -10.51
N GLN A 109 48.28 12.31 -10.20
CA GLN A 109 48.08 11.21 -11.15
C GLN A 109 46.60 10.91 -11.45
N GLN A 110 45.68 11.69 -10.91
CA GLN A 110 44.21 11.52 -11.03
C GLN A 110 43.68 10.17 -10.50
N LEU A 111 44.45 9.52 -9.62
CA LEU A 111 44.05 8.26 -8.95
C LEU A 111 43.43 8.51 -7.59
N ILE A 112 43.59 9.68 -7.00
CA ILE A 112 42.81 10.20 -5.86
C ILE A 112 42.07 11.43 -6.36
N GLU A 113 40.71 11.36 -6.24
CA GLU A 113 39.86 12.49 -6.56
C GLU A 113 39.57 13.31 -5.31
N PHE A 114 39.65 14.63 -5.44
CA PHE A 114 39.23 15.58 -4.42
C PHE A 114 37.80 16.06 -4.75
N LEU A 115 36.89 15.70 -3.88
CA LEU A 115 35.53 16.23 -3.85
C LEU A 115 35.47 17.39 -2.84
N THR A 116 34.35 18.11 -2.75
CA THR A 116 34.23 19.32 -1.90
C THR A 116 34.76 19.11 -0.47
N TYR A 117 34.44 17.98 0.16
CA TYR A 117 34.83 17.68 1.55
C TYR A 117 35.51 16.31 1.70
N TRP A 118 35.50 15.49 0.66
CA TRP A 118 35.93 14.08 0.71
C TRP A 118 36.96 13.76 -0.33
N ILE A 119 37.70 12.68 -0.10
CA ILE A 119 38.56 12.04 -1.09
C ILE A 119 38.08 10.60 -1.35
N ASN A 120 38.36 10.12 -2.55
CA ASN A 120 38.20 8.72 -2.92
C ASN A 120 39.29 8.27 -3.89
N VAL A 121 39.54 6.96 -3.94
CA VAL A 121 40.45 6.36 -4.93
C VAL A 121 39.66 6.01 -6.19
N ARG A 122 40.25 6.34 -7.35
CA ARG A 122 39.70 6.04 -8.68
C ARG A 122 40.72 5.35 -9.58
N PRO A 123 40.34 4.59 -10.61
CA PRO A 123 38.97 4.15 -10.88
C PRO A 123 38.47 3.13 -9.84
N GLN A 124 37.15 2.86 -9.82
CA GLN A 124 36.55 1.91 -8.87
C GLN A 124 37.28 0.55 -8.84
N PRO A 125 37.63 -0.11 -9.98
CA PRO A 125 38.37 -1.37 -9.95
C PRO A 125 39.71 -1.30 -9.23
N LEU A 126 40.41 -0.15 -9.26
CA LEU A 126 41.63 0.06 -8.48
C LEU A 126 41.36 0.13 -6.97
N ALA A 127 40.29 0.82 -6.59
CA ALA A 127 39.89 0.88 -5.19
C ALA A 127 39.48 -0.53 -4.67
N GLU A 128 38.70 -1.28 -5.44
CA GLU A 128 38.33 -2.66 -5.12
C GLU A 128 39.54 -3.59 -4.98
N TRP A 129 40.54 -3.48 -5.87
CA TRP A 129 41.77 -4.25 -5.78
C TRP A 129 42.60 -3.89 -4.52
N LEU A 130 42.65 -2.62 -4.15
CA LEU A 130 43.33 -2.17 -2.93
C LEU A 130 42.63 -2.69 -1.68
N VAL A 131 41.30 -2.69 -1.67
CA VAL A 131 40.47 -3.23 -0.57
C VAL A 131 40.64 -4.75 -0.46
N ASP A 132 40.62 -5.48 -1.58
CA ASP A 132 40.93 -6.92 -1.58
C ASP A 132 42.28 -7.22 -0.99
N GLY A 133 43.28 -6.38 -1.34
CA GLY A 133 44.63 -6.41 -0.74
C GLY A 133 44.61 -6.12 0.77
N TRP A 134 43.78 -5.19 1.25
CA TRP A 134 43.63 -4.93 2.67
C TRP A 134 43.00 -6.15 3.40
N PHE A 135 41.96 -6.73 2.87
CA PHE A 135 41.36 -7.95 3.42
C PHE A 135 42.31 -9.15 3.41
N SER A 136 43.32 -9.17 2.50
CA SER A 136 44.35 -10.23 2.51
C SER A 136 45.30 -10.17 3.69
N GLU A 137 45.46 -8.99 4.29
CA GLU A 137 46.35 -8.73 5.44
C GLU A 137 45.56 -8.56 6.76
N THR A 138 44.23 -8.54 6.71
CA THR A 138 43.34 -8.32 7.86
C THR A 138 42.71 -9.64 8.28
N ASP A 139 42.66 -9.91 9.58
CA ASP A 139 41.88 -11.02 10.16
C ASP A 139 40.56 -10.51 10.79
N SER A 140 39.70 -11.45 11.20
CA SER A 140 38.41 -11.12 11.79
C SER A 140 38.52 -10.39 13.15
N ILE A 141 39.59 -10.58 13.89
CA ILE A 141 39.84 -9.88 15.17
C ILE A 141 40.27 -8.43 14.91
N SER A 142 41.10 -8.21 13.92
CA SER A 142 41.51 -6.87 13.49
C SER A 142 40.32 -6.08 12.93
N LEU A 143 39.44 -6.75 12.20
CA LEU A 143 38.16 -6.17 11.75
C LEU A 143 37.27 -5.72 12.93
N LEU A 144 37.14 -6.55 13.99
CA LEU A 144 36.40 -6.14 15.19
C LEU A 144 37.04 -4.95 15.88
N LYS A 145 38.36 -4.94 16.05
CA LYS A 145 39.09 -3.81 16.69
C LYS A 145 38.86 -2.50 15.92
N MET A 146 38.91 -2.54 14.59
CA MET A 146 38.62 -1.40 13.74
C MET A 146 37.17 -0.95 13.92
N PHE A 147 36.21 -1.88 13.88
CA PHE A 147 34.79 -1.61 14.11
C PHE A 147 34.56 -0.94 15.47
N ASP A 148 35.12 -1.49 16.54
CA ASP A 148 34.97 -0.93 17.89
C ASP A 148 35.59 0.47 17.98
N TYR A 149 36.79 0.68 17.39
CA TYR A 149 37.47 1.96 17.37
C TYR A 149 36.62 3.03 16.64
N ILE A 150 36.15 2.73 15.43
CA ILE A 150 35.31 3.65 14.66
C ILE A 150 33.95 3.90 15.38
N SER A 151 33.35 2.88 15.93
CA SER A 151 32.02 2.99 16.57
C SER A 151 32.05 3.80 17.87
N GLN A 152 33.15 3.79 18.59
CA GLN A 152 33.32 4.49 19.87
C GLN A 152 33.92 5.87 19.74
N ASN A 153 34.58 6.17 18.63
CA ASN A 153 35.29 7.46 18.43
C ASN A 153 34.28 8.54 17.96
N PRO A 154 34.07 9.61 18.73
CA PRO A 154 33.14 10.68 18.37
C PRO A 154 33.53 11.46 17.10
N ASN A 155 34.79 11.37 16.65
CA ASN A 155 35.26 12.01 15.45
C ASN A 155 35.16 11.17 14.19
N SER A 156 34.63 9.94 14.29
CA SER A 156 34.50 9.00 13.17
C SER A 156 33.45 9.42 12.12
N GLY A 157 32.55 10.34 12.46
CA GLY A 157 31.56 10.86 11.49
C GLY A 157 30.85 9.79 10.68
N ASN A 158 31.10 9.78 9.38
CA ASN A 158 30.48 8.81 8.44
C ASN A 158 31.34 7.57 8.16
N LEU A 159 32.51 7.41 8.79
CA LEU A 159 33.46 6.34 8.45
C LEU A 159 32.82 4.96 8.40
N LEU A 160 32.06 4.56 9.41
CA LEU A 160 31.39 3.26 9.42
C LEU A 160 30.40 3.11 8.24
N LYS A 161 29.64 4.15 7.96
CA LYS A 161 28.70 4.16 6.83
C LYS A 161 29.43 4.00 5.48
N GLU A 162 30.54 4.71 5.30
CA GLU A 162 31.30 4.65 4.06
C GLU A 162 32.10 3.34 3.93
N PHE A 163 32.54 2.75 5.03
CA PHE A 163 33.08 1.39 5.08
C PHE A 163 32.02 0.35 4.67
N CYS A 164 30.82 0.42 5.26
CA CYS A 164 29.71 -0.45 4.89
C CYS A 164 29.37 -0.38 3.39
N LYS A 165 29.28 0.83 2.82
CA LYS A 165 29.06 1.01 1.38
C LYS A 165 30.16 0.37 0.52
N ARG A 166 31.41 0.43 0.97
CA ARG A 166 32.53 -0.21 0.26
C ARG A 166 32.42 -1.73 0.30
N ILE A 167 32.07 -2.31 1.44
CA ILE A 167 31.78 -3.75 1.57
C ILE A 167 30.67 -4.17 0.60
N GLU A 168 29.59 -3.41 0.51
CA GLU A 168 28.46 -3.70 -0.39
C GLU A 168 28.89 -3.76 -1.88
N GLU A 169 29.90 -2.99 -2.28
CA GLU A 169 30.47 -2.99 -3.64
C GLU A 169 31.38 -4.22 -3.93
N MET A 170 31.95 -4.84 -2.89
CA MET A 170 32.95 -5.89 -3.00
C MET A 170 32.41 -7.32 -3.13
N GLY A 171 31.12 -7.48 -3.30
CA GLY A 171 30.41 -8.78 -3.19
C GLY A 171 31.01 -9.98 -3.94
N ASP A 172 31.94 -9.78 -4.86
CA ASP A 172 32.60 -10.85 -5.63
C ASP A 172 33.94 -11.31 -5.01
N SER A 173 34.48 -10.60 -4.00
CA SER A 173 35.76 -10.95 -3.39
C SER A 173 35.68 -12.22 -2.57
N LYS A 174 36.49 -13.22 -2.96
CA LYS A 174 36.59 -14.49 -2.22
C LYS A 174 37.21 -14.28 -0.83
N ARG A 175 38.19 -13.39 -0.71
CA ARG A 175 38.89 -13.11 0.55
C ARG A 175 37.97 -12.45 1.55
N GLU A 176 37.19 -11.51 1.09
CA GLU A 176 36.20 -10.83 1.92
C GLU A 176 35.16 -11.83 2.46
N LYS A 177 34.65 -12.74 1.61
CA LYS A 177 33.74 -13.83 2.03
C LYS A 177 34.33 -14.69 3.12
N GLU A 178 35.62 -15.11 2.97
CA GLU A 178 36.33 -15.94 3.95
C GLU A 178 36.49 -15.21 5.31
N ILE A 179 36.76 -13.90 5.29
CA ILE A 179 36.89 -13.11 6.52
C ILE A 179 35.51 -12.92 7.18
N MET A 180 34.47 -12.60 6.41
CA MET A 180 33.11 -12.46 6.94
C MET A 180 32.62 -13.79 7.52
N GLU A 181 32.90 -14.93 6.89
CA GLU A 181 32.58 -16.25 7.41
C GLU A 181 33.27 -16.48 8.78
N LYS A 182 34.57 -16.19 8.87
CA LYS A 182 35.31 -16.31 10.14
C LYS A 182 34.82 -15.33 11.20
N ALA A 183 34.47 -14.13 10.79
CA ALA A 183 33.96 -13.08 11.69
C ALA A 183 32.62 -13.44 12.32
N LEU A 184 31.76 -14.18 11.58
CA LEU A 184 30.43 -14.61 12.00
C LEU A 184 30.37 -16.08 12.44
N LEU A 185 31.54 -16.76 12.56
CA LEU A 185 31.61 -18.18 12.90
C LEU A 185 30.94 -18.46 14.27
N PRO A 186 29.97 -19.38 14.36
CA PRO A 186 29.27 -19.66 15.61
C PRO A 186 30.25 -19.94 16.77
N LYS A 187 30.05 -19.28 17.91
CA LYS A 187 30.82 -19.37 19.16
C LYS A 187 32.26 -18.80 19.12
N TYR A 188 32.87 -18.66 17.95
CA TYR A 188 34.28 -18.27 17.82
C TYR A 188 34.48 -16.98 17.06
N GLY A 189 33.56 -16.61 16.19
CA GLY A 189 33.62 -15.38 15.42
C GLY A 189 33.42 -14.14 16.31
N PRO A 190 34.24 -13.10 16.15
CA PRO A 190 34.15 -11.91 17.00
C PRO A 190 32.85 -11.14 16.85
N PHE A 191 32.18 -11.24 15.70
CA PHE A 191 30.84 -10.63 15.46
C PHE A 191 29.68 -11.60 15.74
N PHE A 192 29.94 -12.84 16.13
CA PHE A 192 28.92 -13.73 16.67
C PHE A 192 28.56 -13.31 18.11
N ASN A 193 28.01 -12.10 18.22
CA ASN A 193 27.73 -11.45 19.51
C ASN A 193 26.41 -10.69 19.41
N GLU A 194 25.45 -11.08 20.26
CA GLU A 194 24.13 -10.47 20.32
C GLU A 194 24.19 -8.95 20.50
N SER A 195 25.01 -8.45 21.44
CA SER A 195 25.11 -7.02 21.74
C SER A 195 25.59 -6.20 20.54
N ILE A 196 26.45 -6.77 19.69
CA ILE A 196 26.88 -6.15 18.45
C ILE A 196 25.74 -6.14 17.43
N VAL A 197 25.14 -7.31 17.20
CA VAL A 197 24.11 -7.49 16.17
C VAL A 197 22.89 -6.60 16.40
N ILE A 198 22.47 -6.41 17.65
CA ILE A 198 21.31 -5.55 17.99
C ILE A 198 21.70 -4.08 18.25
N SER A 199 22.94 -3.66 18.02
CA SER A 199 23.35 -2.26 18.03
C SER A 199 23.09 -1.59 16.68
N SER A 200 22.91 -0.25 16.64
CA SER A 200 22.73 0.50 15.39
C SER A 200 23.91 0.30 14.43
N GLN A 201 25.15 0.44 14.94
CA GLN A 201 26.36 0.26 14.16
C GLN A 201 26.57 -1.18 13.71
N GLY A 202 26.39 -2.13 14.62
CA GLY A 202 26.56 -3.56 14.32
C GLY A 202 25.52 -4.08 13.34
N SER A 203 24.24 -3.74 13.49
CA SER A 203 23.18 -4.13 12.56
C SER A 203 23.44 -3.58 11.15
N ARG A 204 23.98 -2.36 11.03
CA ARG A 204 24.40 -1.77 9.77
C ARG A 204 25.52 -2.56 9.11
N LEU A 205 26.52 -2.96 9.87
CA LEU A 205 27.60 -3.81 9.36
C LEU A 205 27.09 -5.19 8.95
N ILE A 206 26.19 -5.81 9.74
CA ILE A 206 25.54 -7.08 9.40
C ILE A 206 24.79 -7.00 8.07
N LEU A 207 24.08 -5.90 7.82
CA LEU A 207 23.41 -5.66 6.53
C LEU A 207 24.43 -5.64 5.37
N SER A 208 25.54 -4.95 5.53
CA SER A 208 26.59 -4.91 4.50
C SER A 208 27.28 -6.28 4.33
N MET A 209 27.50 -7.01 5.41
CA MET A 209 28.00 -8.40 5.36
C MET A 209 27.04 -9.32 4.61
N ALA A 210 25.73 -9.10 4.68
CA ALA A 210 24.74 -9.89 3.94
C ALA A 210 24.83 -9.69 2.41
N HIS A 211 25.37 -8.57 1.94
CA HIS A 211 25.66 -8.38 0.51
C HIS A 211 26.83 -9.24 0.03
N VAL A 212 27.74 -9.64 0.92
CA VAL A 212 28.97 -10.37 0.60
C VAL A 212 28.80 -11.87 0.86
N ASN A 213 28.32 -12.22 2.07
CA ASN A 213 28.16 -13.60 2.50
C ASN A 213 26.80 -13.81 3.23
N PRO A 214 25.69 -13.83 2.47
CA PRO A 214 24.35 -14.00 3.02
C PRO A 214 24.19 -15.30 3.82
N GLU A 215 24.92 -16.37 3.45
CA GLU A 215 24.84 -17.67 4.13
C GLU A 215 25.41 -17.59 5.56
N ALA A 216 26.56 -16.93 5.74
CA ALA A 216 27.15 -16.73 7.05
C ALA A 216 26.28 -15.82 7.94
N VAL A 217 25.72 -14.75 7.37
CA VAL A 217 24.83 -13.84 8.09
C VAL A 217 23.52 -14.57 8.50
N ALA A 218 22.89 -15.31 7.59
CA ALA A 218 21.68 -16.07 7.92
C ALA A 218 21.92 -17.05 9.08
N ASN A 219 23.03 -17.80 9.05
CA ASN A 219 23.39 -18.73 10.11
C ASN A 219 23.64 -18.00 11.45
N CYS A 220 24.35 -16.89 11.41
CA CYS A 220 24.63 -16.08 12.61
C CYS A 220 23.32 -15.56 13.24
N LEU A 221 22.45 -14.90 12.45
CA LEU A 221 21.18 -14.35 12.92
C LEU A 221 20.26 -15.45 13.44
N TYR A 222 20.18 -16.60 12.74
CA TYR A 222 19.37 -17.72 13.17
C TYR A 222 19.83 -18.22 14.56
N LEU A 223 21.10 -18.50 14.73
CA LEU A 223 21.61 -19.06 15.99
C LEU A 223 21.52 -18.07 17.17
N LEU A 224 21.59 -16.76 16.92
CA LEU A 224 21.48 -15.75 17.98
C LEU A 224 20.02 -15.44 18.33
N LEU A 225 19.07 -15.54 17.38
CA LEU A 225 17.71 -15.02 17.54
C LEU A 225 16.61 -16.09 17.56
N LYS A 226 16.89 -17.35 17.18
CA LYS A 226 15.87 -18.41 17.09
C LYS A 226 15.14 -18.67 18.41
N ASP A 227 15.86 -18.62 19.54
CA ASP A 227 15.33 -18.92 20.87
C ASP A 227 14.81 -17.66 21.60
N LYS A 228 14.85 -16.47 20.96
CA LYS A 228 14.31 -15.22 21.53
C LYS A 228 12.81 -15.16 21.36
N ASP A 229 12.10 -14.67 22.38
CA ASP A 229 10.65 -14.49 22.33
C ASP A 229 10.25 -13.16 21.63
N SER A 230 8.96 -12.97 21.45
CA SER A 230 8.39 -11.76 20.83
C SER A 230 8.65 -10.50 21.67
N SER A 231 8.74 -10.61 23.00
CA SER A 231 9.07 -9.50 23.89
C SER A 231 10.48 -8.99 23.65
N PHE A 232 11.47 -9.91 23.57
CA PHE A 232 12.84 -9.54 23.24
C PHE A 232 12.92 -8.82 21.88
N ILE A 233 12.26 -9.38 20.86
CA ILE A 233 12.24 -8.79 19.51
C ILE A 233 11.66 -7.35 19.55
N THR A 234 10.52 -7.17 20.24
CA THR A 234 9.84 -5.88 20.34
C THR A 234 10.67 -4.84 21.10
N GLU A 235 11.37 -5.24 22.17
CA GLU A 235 12.11 -4.30 23.02
C GLU A 235 13.51 -3.97 22.48
N LYS A 236 14.20 -4.94 21.90
CA LYS A 236 15.62 -4.82 21.55
C LYS A 236 15.86 -4.57 20.07
N ILE A 237 14.99 -5.03 19.19
CA ILE A 237 15.13 -4.89 17.73
C ILE A 237 14.16 -3.82 17.23
N VAL A 238 14.55 -2.56 17.38
CA VAL A 238 13.70 -1.39 17.07
C VAL A 238 14.37 -0.43 16.09
N ASN A 239 13.61 0.42 15.46
CA ASN A 239 14.07 1.53 14.60
C ASN A 239 15.08 1.06 13.52
N GLU A 240 16.24 1.69 13.47
CA GLU A 240 17.31 1.41 12.50
C GLU A 240 17.83 -0.04 12.58
N VAL A 241 17.94 -0.60 13.78
CA VAL A 241 18.35 -2.00 13.98
C VAL A 241 17.38 -2.93 13.29
N ARG A 242 16.08 -2.71 13.50
CA ARG A 242 15.03 -3.51 12.88
C ARG A 242 15.08 -3.42 11.36
N TRP A 243 15.21 -2.22 10.84
CA TRP A 243 15.31 -1.99 9.39
C TRP A 243 16.54 -2.73 8.81
N ASN A 244 17.72 -2.54 9.41
CA ASN A 244 18.96 -3.18 8.94
C ASN A 244 18.86 -4.72 8.95
N LEU A 245 18.31 -5.31 10.03
CA LEU A 245 18.18 -6.77 10.13
C LEU A 245 17.11 -7.32 9.18
N THR A 246 16.02 -6.61 8.97
CA THR A 246 14.99 -6.98 7.98
C THR A 246 15.58 -7.02 6.58
N GLU A 247 16.28 -5.97 6.16
CA GLU A 247 16.95 -5.89 4.86
C GLU A 247 18.04 -6.96 4.70
N ALA A 248 18.82 -7.23 5.75
CA ALA A 248 19.82 -8.29 5.74
C ALA A 248 19.18 -9.68 5.54
N LEU A 249 18.10 -9.96 6.27
CA LEU A 249 17.36 -11.23 6.15
C LEU A 249 16.72 -11.38 4.76
N GLN A 250 16.18 -10.29 4.19
CA GLN A 250 15.64 -10.31 2.84
C GLN A 250 16.70 -10.74 1.82
N LYS A 251 17.94 -10.21 1.94
CA LYS A 251 19.05 -10.65 1.08
C LYS A 251 19.45 -12.10 1.32
N CYS A 252 19.42 -12.56 2.56
CA CYS A 252 19.68 -13.96 2.90
C CYS A 252 18.60 -14.90 2.33
N CYS A 253 17.33 -14.47 2.27
CA CYS A 253 16.24 -15.25 1.69
C CYS A 253 16.30 -15.39 0.17
N ILE A 254 17.17 -14.67 -0.53
CA ILE A 254 17.35 -14.82 -1.99
C ILE A 254 17.84 -16.25 -2.32
N PHE A 255 18.80 -16.78 -1.59
CA PHE A 255 19.47 -18.04 -1.88
C PHE A 255 18.86 -19.20 -1.12
N ARG A 256 18.82 -20.37 -1.76
CA ARG A 256 18.21 -21.57 -1.21
C ARG A 256 18.97 -22.17 -0.01
N GLU A 257 20.28 -21.93 0.10
CA GLU A 257 21.18 -22.63 1.03
C GLU A 257 20.83 -22.37 2.50
N ARG A 258 20.38 -21.17 2.84
CA ARG A 258 19.98 -20.76 4.21
C ARG A 258 18.62 -20.06 4.24
N PHE A 259 17.80 -20.36 3.26
CA PHE A 259 16.47 -19.76 3.13
C PHE A 259 15.60 -20.00 4.36
N VAL A 260 15.57 -21.24 4.84
CA VAL A 260 14.69 -21.65 5.95
C VAL A 260 15.03 -20.89 7.23
N GLU A 261 16.31 -20.81 7.55
CA GLU A 261 16.80 -20.12 8.74
C GLU A 261 16.54 -18.61 8.67
N ALA A 262 16.80 -18.00 7.53
CA ALA A 262 16.58 -16.56 7.32
C ALA A 262 15.09 -16.21 7.36
N ALA A 263 14.24 -16.96 6.67
CA ALA A 263 12.81 -16.77 6.63
C ALA A 263 12.15 -16.98 8.01
N PHE A 264 12.65 -17.95 8.78
CA PHE A 264 12.19 -18.18 10.15
C PHE A 264 12.43 -16.96 11.06
N ILE A 265 13.62 -16.35 11.00
CA ILE A 265 13.90 -15.13 11.78
C ILE A 265 13.08 -13.96 11.24
N LEU A 266 12.90 -13.86 9.93
CA LEU A 266 12.06 -12.83 9.33
C LEU A 266 10.59 -12.94 9.81
N ALA A 267 10.05 -14.17 9.99
CA ALA A 267 8.74 -14.41 10.58
C ALA A 267 8.66 -13.88 12.02
N LYS A 268 9.71 -14.09 12.84
CA LYS A 268 9.76 -13.57 14.20
C LYS A 268 9.76 -12.04 14.26
N LEU A 269 10.39 -11.39 13.29
CA LEU A 269 10.29 -9.94 13.14
C LEU A 269 8.88 -9.53 12.68
N ALA A 270 8.26 -10.28 11.76
CA ALA A 270 6.99 -9.95 11.12
C ALA A 270 5.81 -9.81 12.09
N ILE A 271 5.74 -10.61 13.16
CA ILE A 271 4.62 -10.54 14.11
C ILE A 271 4.67 -9.32 15.04
N THR A 272 5.84 -8.68 15.15
CA THR A 272 6.04 -7.51 16.01
C THR A 272 5.97 -6.17 15.25
N ASP A 273 5.56 -6.19 13.97
CA ASP A 273 5.34 -4.98 13.17
C ASP A 273 4.09 -4.22 13.67
N THR A 274 4.28 -2.98 14.11
CA THR A 274 3.21 -2.16 14.72
C THR A 274 2.58 -1.14 13.79
N LYS A 275 3.16 -0.91 12.59
CA LYS A 275 2.71 0.09 11.61
C LYS A 275 2.81 -0.44 10.17
N PRO A 276 1.86 -0.12 9.28
CA PRO A 276 1.85 -0.60 7.90
C PRO A 276 2.75 0.26 7.00
N TYR A 277 4.06 -0.01 6.96
CA TYR A 277 4.99 0.58 6.00
C TYR A 277 5.39 -0.42 4.90
N VAL A 278 5.79 0.08 3.73
CA VAL A 278 6.04 -0.74 2.52
C VAL A 278 7.19 -1.74 2.66
N ASN A 279 8.18 -1.47 3.54
CA ASN A 279 9.38 -2.32 3.73
C ASN A 279 9.41 -2.99 5.12
N GLU A 280 8.28 -3.44 5.62
CA GLU A 280 8.20 -4.12 6.91
C GLU A 280 8.54 -5.60 6.79
N ALA A 281 9.01 -6.19 7.88
CA ALA A 281 9.36 -7.60 7.95
C ALA A 281 8.18 -8.50 7.54
N ARG A 282 6.94 -8.09 7.88
CA ARG A 282 5.73 -8.81 7.49
C ARG A 282 5.57 -8.89 5.97
N ASN A 283 5.64 -7.78 5.27
CA ASN A 283 5.49 -7.76 3.80
C ASN A 283 6.62 -8.55 3.12
N ASN A 284 7.86 -8.40 3.60
CA ASN A 284 9.00 -9.14 3.08
C ASN A 284 8.84 -10.65 3.32
N PHE A 285 8.31 -11.07 4.48
CA PHE A 285 8.02 -12.47 4.77
C PHE A 285 6.92 -13.01 3.86
N LEU A 286 5.80 -12.30 3.72
CA LEU A 286 4.66 -12.73 2.90
C LEU A 286 5.06 -12.88 1.43
N GLN A 287 5.91 -12.01 0.91
CA GLN A 287 6.39 -12.06 -0.47
C GLN A 287 7.13 -13.35 -0.80
N LEU A 288 7.84 -13.96 0.15
CA LEU A 288 8.59 -15.20 -0.07
C LEU A 288 7.73 -16.38 -0.56
N PHE A 289 6.41 -16.32 -0.31
CA PHE A 289 5.48 -17.39 -0.63
C PHE A 289 4.81 -17.25 -1.99
N HIS A 290 4.93 -16.10 -2.67
CA HIS A 290 4.35 -15.94 -4.01
C HIS A 290 4.90 -16.97 -4.99
N ILE A 291 4.05 -17.47 -5.89
CA ILE A 291 4.48 -18.42 -6.95
C ILE A 291 5.26 -17.71 -8.06
N VAL A 292 5.05 -16.42 -8.26
CA VAL A 292 5.77 -15.57 -9.20
C VAL A 292 6.28 -14.34 -8.46
N LEU A 293 7.50 -13.89 -8.78
CA LEU A 293 8.13 -12.74 -8.15
C LEU A 293 8.30 -12.87 -6.62
N SER A 294 8.56 -14.09 -6.16
CA SER A 294 8.86 -14.37 -4.74
C SER A 294 10.17 -13.75 -4.27
N GLY A 295 11.05 -13.41 -5.19
CA GLY A 295 12.38 -12.88 -4.87
C GLY A 295 13.36 -13.90 -4.32
N THR A 296 13.11 -15.22 -4.44
CA THR A 296 13.94 -16.28 -3.86
C THR A 296 14.19 -17.45 -4.80
N GLN A 297 15.28 -18.18 -4.56
CA GLN A 297 15.63 -19.45 -5.19
C GLN A 297 15.12 -20.68 -4.41
N SER A 298 14.37 -20.46 -3.32
CA SER A 298 13.89 -21.55 -2.46
C SER A 298 12.97 -22.51 -3.20
N THR A 299 13.04 -23.78 -2.84
CA THR A 299 12.13 -24.81 -3.35
C THR A 299 10.77 -24.77 -2.65
N ILE A 300 9.79 -25.48 -3.21
CA ILE A 300 8.45 -25.63 -2.63
C ILE A 300 8.53 -26.19 -1.21
N GLU A 301 9.31 -27.26 -1.03
CA GLU A 301 9.48 -27.92 0.26
C GLU A 301 10.07 -26.99 1.31
N GLN A 302 11.06 -26.18 0.93
CA GLN A 302 11.66 -25.20 1.84
C GLN A 302 10.63 -24.13 2.29
N ARG A 303 9.79 -23.64 1.38
CA ARG A 303 8.74 -22.67 1.72
C ARG A 303 7.70 -23.29 2.66
N ILE A 304 7.24 -24.50 2.39
CA ILE A 304 6.31 -25.23 3.26
C ILE A 304 6.95 -25.50 4.62
N SER A 305 8.23 -25.92 4.64
CA SER A 305 8.98 -26.17 5.89
C SER A 305 9.06 -24.93 6.78
N VAL A 306 9.23 -23.72 6.19
CA VAL A 306 9.19 -22.46 6.96
C VAL A 306 7.83 -22.28 7.63
N LEU A 307 6.71 -22.50 6.91
CA LEU A 307 5.37 -22.36 7.50
C LEU A 307 5.17 -23.34 8.66
N GLN A 308 5.64 -24.59 8.52
CA GLN A 308 5.57 -25.61 9.58
C GLN A 308 6.40 -25.21 10.81
N MET A 309 7.63 -24.74 10.61
CA MET A 309 8.47 -24.27 11.71
C MET A 309 7.88 -23.04 12.42
N VAL A 310 7.24 -22.15 11.68
CA VAL A 310 6.56 -20.97 12.24
C VAL A 310 5.30 -21.39 13.00
N GLU A 311 4.57 -22.40 12.54
CA GLU A 311 3.42 -22.96 13.24
C GLU A 311 3.80 -23.51 14.65
N GLU A 312 4.97 -24.16 14.76
CA GLU A 312 5.51 -24.70 16.02
C GLU A 312 5.83 -23.60 17.04
N LEU A 313 6.00 -22.34 16.62
CA LEU A 313 6.24 -21.20 17.53
C LEU A 313 5.01 -20.82 18.37
N GLY A 314 3.81 -21.17 17.94
CA GLY A 314 2.58 -21.02 18.71
C GLY A 314 1.56 -20.05 18.12
N GLU A 315 0.50 -19.80 18.89
CA GLU A 315 -0.72 -19.12 18.43
C GLU A 315 -0.50 -17.68 17.94
N GLU A 316 0.49 -16.98 18.44
CA GLU A 316 0.81 -15.61 18.05
C GLU A 316 1.22 -15.48 16.56
N TYR A 317 1.65 -16.61 15.93
CA TYR A 317 2.05 -16.66 14.52
C TYR A 317 0.93 -17.11 13.57
N TYR A 318 -0.20 -17.59 14.08
CA TYR A 318 -1.22 -18.24 13.25
C TYR A 318 -1.84 -17.29 12.22
N GLU A 319 -2.07 -16.03 12.57
CA GLU A 319 -2.54 -15.03 11.60
C GLU A 319 -1.51 -14.77 10.49
N LEU A 320 -0.23 -14.74 10.81
CA LEU A 320 0.84 -14.59 9.84
C LEU A 320 0.87 -15.76 8.85
N ILE A 321 0.63 -16.99 9.33
CA ILE A 321 0.56 -18.19 8.48
C ILE A 321 -0.64 -18.10 7.53
N VAL A 322 -1.82 -17.70 8.03
CA VAL A 322 -3.00 -17.51 7.19
C VAL A 322 -2.74 -16.48 6.09
N ASP A 323 -2.05 -15.37 6.42
CA ASP A 323 -1.65 -14.36 5.44
C ASP A 323 -0.65 -14.91 4.43
N ALA A 324 0.37 -15.63 4.87
CA ALA A 324 1.39 -16.21 4.00
C ALA A 324 0.80 -17.22 3.01
N VAL A 325 -0.11 -18.09 3.47
CA VAL A 325 -0.80 -19.05 2.61
C VAL A 325 -1.72 -18.34 1.61
N SER A 326 -2.41 -17.30 2.04
CA SER A 326 -3.24 -16.49 1.13
C SER A 326 -2.41 -15.82 0.03
N ASN A 327 -1.21 -15.33 0.37
CA ASN A 327 -0.26 -14.78 -0.61
C ASN A 327 0.35 -15.86 -1.52
N ALA A 328 0.54 -17.10 -1.02
CA ALA A 328 1.00 -18.20 -1.85
C ALA A 328 0.03 -18.56 -2.98
N ILE A 329 -1.26 -18.32 -2.78
CA ILE A 329 -2.31 -18.61 -3.77
C ILE A 329 -2.50 -17.46 -4.76
N TYR A 330 -2.14 -16.23 -4.41
CA TYR A 330 -2.35 -15.06 -5.26
C TYR A 330 -1.46 -15.08 -6.52
N THR A 331 -2.09 -14.96 -7.70
CA THR A 331 -1.41 -15.08 -9.01
C THR A 331 -1.43 -13.80 -9.87
N GLU A 332 -2.16 -12.75 -9.45
CA GLU A 332 -2.29 -11.53 -10.26
C GLU A 332 -1.09 -10.60 -10.15
N ASP A 333 -0.96 -9.74 -11.14
CA ASP A 333 0.11 -8.78 -11.43
C ASP A 333 0.86 -8.21 -10.23
N LEU A 334 1.96 -8.86 -9.89
CA LEU A 334 2.94 -8.33 -8.96
C LEU A 334 3.94 -7.48 -9.76
N PHE A 335 3.80 -6.17 -9.70
CA PHE A 335 4.79 -5.24 -10.24
C PHE A 335 5.94 -5.10 -9.23
N ILE A 336 7.03 -5.84 -9.46
CA ILE A 336 8.30 -5.55 -8.79
C ILE A 336 9.20 -4.91 -9.82
N SER A 337 9.74 -3.72 -9.51
CA SER A 337 10.78 -3.12 -10.32
C SER A 337 11.97 -4.08 -10.33
N LYS A 338 12.31 -4.61 -11.50
CA LYS A 338 13.51 -5.41 -11.71
C LYS A 338 14.75 -4.56 -11.45
N SER A 339 15.21 -4.51 -10.22
CA SER A 339 16.61 -4.23 -9.98
C SER A 339 17.34 -5.58 -10.06
N SER A 340 18.26 -5.69 -11.00
CA SER A 340 19.17 -6.83 -11.06
C SER A 340 20.11 -6.76 -9.85
N TYR A 341 19.70 -7.37 -8.74
CA TYR A 341 20.57 -7.44 -7.56
C TYR A 341 21.60 -8.55 -7.76
N LYS A 342 22.87 -8.17 -7.79
CA LYS A 342 23.96 -9.09 -7.46
C LYS A 342 24.11 -9.10 -5.95
N VAL A 343 23.96 -10.24 -5.31
CA VAL A 343 24.23 -10.44 -3.89
C VAL A 343 25.22 -11.58 -3.77
N GLY A 344 26.26 -11.40 -2.99
CA GLY A 344 27.32 -12.39 -2.84
C GLY A 344 28.03 -12.75 -4.16
N GLY A 345 28.06 -11.81 -5.13
CA GLY A 345 28.65 -12.02 -6.45
C GLY A 345 27.92 -13.02 -7.34
N LYS A 346 26.77 -13.55 -6.92
CA LYS A 346 25.94 -14.47 -7.69
C LYS A 346 24.83 -13.71 -8.40
N GLU A 347 24.59 -14.04 -9.69
CA GLU A 347 23.39 -13.57 -10.36
C GLU A 347 22.15 -14.22 -9.75
N TYR A 348 21.14 -13.41 -9.51
CA TYR A 348 19.86 -13.86 -8.99
C TYR A 348 19.05 -14.56 -10.11
N LYS A 349 18.69 -15.82 -9.89
CA LYS A 349 17.68 -16.54 -10.66
C LYS A 349 16.58 -17.01 -9.74
N GLU A 350 15.43 -16.40 -9.84
CA GLU A 350 14.25 -16.79 -9.08
C GLU A 350 13.81 -18.22 -9.45
N HIS A 351 13.44 -19.03 -8.46
CA HIS A 351 12.73 -20.27 -8.68
C HIS A 351 11.26 -19.95 -9.02
N LYS A 352 10.89 -20.20 -10.28
CA LYS A 352 9.53 -19.99 -10.77
C LYS A 352 8.75 -21.29 -10.71
N ILE A 353 7.64 -21.30 -10.01
CA ILE A 353 6.67 -22.39 -10.01
C ILE A 353 5.79 -22.20 -11.24
N THR A 354 5.91 -23.03 -12.27
CA THR A 354 5.26 -22.84 -13.56
C THR A 354 4.44 -24.02 -14.06
N SER A 355 4.73 -25.24 -13.58
CA SER A 355 3.94 -26.41 -13.95
C SER A 355 2.70 -26.52 -13.08
N GLN A 356 1.60 -27.02 -13.63
CA GLN A 356 0.36 -27.25 -12.90
C GLN A 356 0.58 -28.21 -11.71
N ASP A 357 1.35 -29.28 -11.90
CA ASP A 357 1.64 -30.25 -10.85
C ASP A 357 2.38 -29.61 -9.67
N GLU A 358 3.39 -28.77 -9.94
CA GLU A 358 4.10 -28.01 -8.89
C GLU A 358 3.17 -27.02 -8.16
N ILE A 359 2.25 -26.36 -8.87
CA ILE A 359 1.26 -25.47 -8.25
C ILE A 359 0.33 -26.26 -7.33
N ILE A 360 -0.16 -27.40 -7.78
CA ILE A 360 -1.02 -28.30 -6.99
C ILE A 360 -0.29 -28.76 -5.72
N GLU A 361 0.94 -29.23 -5.85
CA GLU A 361 1.77 -29.69 -4.72
C GLU A 361 2.00 -28.57 -3.72
N TYR A 362 2.40 -27.40 -4.21
CA TYR A 362 2.68 -26.23 -3.38
C TYR A 362 1.45 -25.74 -2.63
N TRP A 363 0.32 -25.53 -3.34
CA TRP A 363 -0.89 -25.04 -2.70
C TRP A 363 -1.51 -26.06 -1.75
N ARG A 364 -1.45 -27.37 -2.08
CA ARG A 364 -1.89 -28.43 -1.18
C ARG A 364 -1.05 -28.46 0.10
N GLY A 365 0.26 -28.27 -0.01
CA GLY A 365 1.16 -28.16 1.15
C GLY A 365 0.87 -26.93 2.01
N CYS A 366 0.76 -25.76 1.40
CA CYS A 366 0.45 -24.51 2.12
C CYS A 366 -0.92 -24.55 2.80
N LEU A 367 -1.96 -24.99 2.08
CA LEU A 367 -3.32 -25.14 2.64
C LEU A 367 -3.38 -26.22 3.72
N GLY A 368 -2.51 -27.26 3.64
CA GLY A 368 -2.36 -28.25 4.71
C GLY A 368 -1.93 -27.62 6.03
N VAL A 369 -0.89 -26.77 6.01
CA VAL A 369 -0.44 -26.04 7.20
C VAL A 369 -1.53 -25.08 7.70
N MET A 370 -2.21 -24.36 6.80
CA MET A 370 -3.34 -23.51 7.20
C MET A 370 -4.45 -24.34 7.88
N LEU A 371 -4.76 -25.53 7.39
CA LEU A 371 -5.77 -26.38 7.97
C LEU A 371 -5.39 -26.82 9.41
N ASP A 372 -4.12 -27.16 9.64
CA ASP A 372 -3.60 -27.51 10.97
C ASP A 372 -3.74 -26.35 11.95
N VAL A 373 -3.42 -25.12 11.50
CA VAL A 373 -3.62 -23.89 12.27
C VAL A 373 -5.10 -23.66 12.59
N LEU A 374 -5.99 -23.78 11.60
CA LEU A 374 -7.43 -23.56 11.79
C LEU A 374 -8.07 -24.64 12.66
N ALA A 375 -7.55 -25.86 12.67
CA ALA A 375 -8.00 -26.90 13.58
C ALA A 375 -7.65 -26.59 15.04
N LYS A 376 -6.49 -25.94 15.29
CA LYS A 376 -6.04 -25.50 16.62
C LYS A 376 -6.75 -24.23 17.09
N LYS A 377 -7.03 -23.29 16.17
CA LYS A 377 -7.62 -21.98 16.47
C LYS A 377 -8.78 -21.64 15.51
N LYS A 378 -9.97 -22.14 15.86
CA LYS A 378 -11.16 -22.06 14.99
C LYS A 378 -11.70 -20.65 14.78
N ASP A 379 -11.45 -19.72 15.67
CA ASP A 379 -11.82 -18.31 15.55
C ASP A 379 -11.14 -17.59 14.36
N LEU A 380 -10.08 -18.15 13.79
CA LEU A 380 -9.43 -17.67 12.56
C LEU A 380 -10.14 -18.13 11.27
N ILE A 381 -11.06 -19.08 11.34
CA ILE A 381 -11.76 -19.62 10.14
C ILE A 381 -12.44 -18.50 9.33
N PRO A 382 -13.20 -17.57 9.92
CA PRO A 382 -13.82 -16.50 9.14
C PRO A 382 -12.80 -15.63 8.39
N MET A 383 -11.68 -15.28 9.03
CA MET A 383 -10.60 -14.50 8.41
C MET A 383 -9.95 -15.27 7.25
N ALA A 384 -9.62 -16.54 7.45
CA ALA A 384 -9.03 -17.38 6.42
C ALA A 384 -9.95 -17.53 5.20
N LEU A 385 -11.23 -17.78 5.42
CA LEU A 385 -12.22 -17.89 4.36
C LEU A 385 -12.43 -16.57 3.62
N ASP A 386 -12.42 -15.44 4.31
CA ASP A 386 -12.53 -14.11 3.69
C ASP A 386 -11.36 -13.78 2.77
N LYS A 387 -10.14 -14.17 3.16
CA LYS A 387 -8.93 -14.04 2.33
C LYS A 387 -8.96 -15.00 1.14
N LEU A 388 -9.25 -16.27 1.36
CA LEU A 388 -9.37 -17.27 0.29
C LEU A 388 -10.50 -16.93 -0.70
N ALA A 389 -11.57 -16.29 -0.23
CA ALA A 389 -12.64 -15.85 -1.11
C ALA A 389 -12.13 -14.92 -2.22
N THR A 390 -11.19 -14.03 -1.93
CA THR A 390 -10.59 -13.17 -2.97
C THR A 390 -9.74 -13.93 -3.97
N ASN A 391 -9.18 -15.08 -3.55
CA ASN A 391 -8.28 -15.90 -4.34
C ASN A 391 -8.98 -17.06 -5.08
N VAL A 392 -10.31 -17.21 -4.99
CA VAL A 392 -11.04 -18.27 -5.71
C VAL A 392 -10.79 -18.23 -7.22
N LYS A 393 -10.65 -17.04 -7.81
CA LYS A 393 -10.30 -16.84 -9.21
C LYS A 393 -8.94 -17.42 -9.58
N ASP A 394 -7.98 -17.43 -8.65
CA ASP A 394 -6.63 -17.94 -8.89
C ASP A 394 -6.65 -19.45 -9.07
N PHE A 395 -7.47 -20.18 -8.29
CA PHE A 395 -7.71 -21.62 -8.49
C PHE A 395 -8.36 -21.93 -9.85
N THR A 396 -9.22 -21.03 -10.34
CA THR A 396 -9.83 -21.22 -11.68
C THR A 396 -8.87 -20.87 -12.80
N ASN A 397 -8.03 -19.86 -12.63
CA ASN A 397 -7.03 -19.45 -13.63
C ASN A 397 -5.92 -20.50 -13.83
N THR A 398 -5.60 -21.27 -12.78
CA THR A 398 -4.58 -22.31 -12.79
C THR A 398 -5.15 -23.71 -12.99
N HIS A 399 -6.47 -23.87 -13.11
CA HIS A 399 -7.16 -25.16 -13.19
C HIS A 399 -6.85 -26.11 -12.01
N THR A 400 -6.87 -25.55 -10.79
CA THR A 400 -6.58 -26.28 -9.54
C THR A 400 -7.75 -26.23 -8.53
N VAL A 401 -8.99 -26.10 -9.04
CA VAL A 401 -10.22 -26.02 -8.21
C VAL A 401 -10.35 -27.24 -7.28
N GLU A 402 -9.82 -28.41 -7.67
CA GLU A 402 -9.79 -29.61 -6.84
C GLU A 402 -9.05 -29.39 -5.50
N VAL A 403 -7.96 -28.60 -5.50
CA VAL A 403 -7.20 -28.30 -4.28
C VAL A 403 -8.03 -27.45 -3.32
N LEU A 404 -8.80 -26.51 -3.85
CA LEU A 404 -9.74 -25.71 -3.07
C LEU A 404 -10.89 -26.60 -2.51
N ASP A 405 -11.46 -27.49 -3.32
CA ASP A 405 -12.54 -28.42 -2.89
C ASP A 405 -12.05 -29.36 -1.78
N GLU A 406 -10.83 -29.92 -1.91
CA GLU A 406 -10.20 -30.75 -0.88
C GLU A 406 -10.03 -29.99 0.46
N PHE A 407 -9.52 -28.75 0.39
CA PHE A 407 -9.30 -27.92 1.57
C PHE A 407 -10.62 -27.57 2.24
N LEU A 408 -11.59 -27.03 1.48
CA LEU A 408 -12.90 -26.62 2.02
C LEU A 408 -13.67 -27.82 2.59
N SER A 409 -13.56 -29.00 1.97
CA SER A 409 -14.20 -30.21 2.47
C SER A 409 -13.63 -30.64 3.83
N LYS A 410 -12.31 -30.67 3.98
CA LYS A 410 -11.65 -30.98 5.26
C LYS A 410 -11.96 -29.94 6.33
N LEU A 411 -11.94 -28.64 5.96
CA LEU A 411 -12.27 -27.58 6.90
C LEU A 411 -13.73 -27.64 7.35
N TYR A 412 -14.66 -27.98 6.43
CA TYR A 412 -16.10 -28.10 6.74
C TYR A 412 -16.39 -29.29 7.66
N ASP A 413 -15.54 -30.32 7.66
CA ASP A 413 -15.61 -31.43 8.61
C ASP A 413 -15.12 -31.05 10.01
N ILE A 414 -14.12 -30.13 10.11
CA ILE A 414 -13.64 -29.57 11.38
C ILE A 414 -14.68 -28.64 12.01
N GLU A 415 -15.23 -27.74 11.20
CA GLU A 415 -16.19 -26.74 11.62
C GLU A 415 -17.13 -26.40 10.47
N LYS A 416 -18.45 -26.44 10.70
CA LYS A 416 -19.44 -26.00 9.72
C LYS A 416 -19.40 -24.46 9.62
N PHE A 417 -19.16 -23.93 8.44
CA PHE A 417 -19.02 -22.50 8.22
C PHE A 417 -19.93 -21.98 7.11
N GLY A 418 -20.18 -20.67 7.13
CA GLY A 418 -20.72 -19.89 6.02
C GLY A 418 -19.75 -18.79 5.63
N CYS A 419 -19.66 -18.47 4.34
CA CYS A 419 -18.86 -17.35 3.84
C CYS A 419 -19.56 -16.74 2.63
N LEU A 420 -20.26 -15.63 2.83
CA LEU A 420 -21.00 -14.93 1.77
C LEU A 420 -20.08 -14.45 0.66
N LYS A 421 -18.92 -13.90 1.00
CA LYS A 421 -17.95 -13.40 0.04
C LYS A 421 -17.41 -14.51 -0.87
N MET A 422 -17.11 -15.69 -0.32
CA MET A 422 -16.68 -16.85 -1.10
C MET A 422 -17.77 -17.33 -2.04
N ARG A 423 -18.99 -17.49 -1.53
CA ARG A 423 -20.17 -17.86 -2.35
C ARG A 423 -20.35 -16.88 -3.51
N ASP A 424 -20.30 -15.58 -3.21
CA ASP A 424 -20.49 -14.52 -4.17
C ASP A 424 -19.43 -14.57 -5.29
N ASN A 425 -18.18 -14.78 -4.93
CA ASN A 425 -17.10 -14.88 -5.91
C ASN A 425 -17.21 -16.17 -6.74
N ILE A 426 -17.59 -17.30 -6.14
CA ILE A 426 -17.87 -18.53 -6.86
C ILE A 426 -19.02 -18.34 -7.86
N HIS A 427 -20.12 -17.72 -7.43
CA HIS A 427 -21.25 -17.41 -8.31
C HIS A 427 -20.85 -16.55 -9.51
N TYR A 428 -20.05 -15.51 -9.26
CA TYR A 428 -19.54 -14.62 -10.30
C TYR A 428 -18.67 -15.36 -11.34
N LEU A 429 -17.82 -16.29 -10.88
CA LEU A 429 -16.99 -17.11 -11.76
C LEU A 429 -17.79 -18.08 -12.60
N LEU A 430 -18.83 -18.71 -12.01
CA LEU A 430 -19.69 -19.66 -12.71
C LEU A 430 -20.59 -19.00 -13.75
N ASN A 431 -21.11 -17.81 -13.49
CA ASN A 431 -22.19 -17.24 -14.29
C ASN A 431 -21.80 -16.01 -15.12
N VAL A 432 -20.78 -15.23 -14.73
CA VAL A 432 -20.48 -13.92 -15.33
C VAL A 432 -19.18 -13.91 -16.14
N ARG A 433 -18.04 -14.34 -15.57
CA ARG A 433 -16.72 -14.06 -16.16
C ARG A 433 -16.05 -15.24 -16.86
N TYR A 434 -16.08 -16.44 -16.33
CA TYR A 434 -15.20 -17.54 -16.75
C TYR A 434 -15.90 -18.84 -17.18
N ASN A 435 -17.22 -18.84 -17.30
CA ASN A 435 -18.01 -20.06 -17.58
C ASN A 435 -17.51 -20.86 -18.82
N LYS A 436 -16.89 -20.19 -19.79
CA LYS A 436 -16.39 -20.86 -21.01
C LYS A 436 -15.06 -21.59 -20.83
N ASN A 437 -14.28 -21.26 -19.81
CA ASN A 437 -12.93 -21.79 -19.59
C ASN A 437 -12.87 -22.89 -18.53
N LEU A 438 -13.93 -23.06 -17.73
CA LEU A 438 -14.03 -24.07 -16.69
C LEU A 438 -14.49 -25.40 -17.26
N SER A 439 -13.84 -26.49 -16.85
CA SER A 439 -14.30 -27.86 -17.12
C SER A 439 -15.61 -28.16 -16.39
N ASP A 440 -16.35 -29.18 -16.83
CA ASP A 440 -17.59 -29.57 -16.16
C ASP A 440 -17.36 -30.07 -14.72
N SER A 441 -16.20 -30.69 -14.46
CA SER A 441 -15.78 -31.08 -13.12
C SER A 441 -15.58 -29.88 -12.20
N GLU A 442 -14.85 -28.85 -12.65
CA GLU A 442 -14.62 -27.62 -11.88
C GLU A 442 -15.93 -26.89 -11.58
N LYS A 443 -16.84 -26.82 -12.61
CA LYS A 443 -18.18 -26.25 -12.41
C LYS A 443 -18.98 -27.02 -11.37
N ALA A 444 -18.92 -28.35 -11.37
CA ALA A 444 -19.61 -29.18 -10.39
C ALA A 444 -19.08 -28.96 -8.96
N MET A 445 -17.74 -28.88 -8.77
CA MET A 445 -17.12 -28.60 -7.49
C MET A 445 -17.50 -27.21 -6.95
N LEU A 446 -17.36 -26.17 -7.80
CA LEU A 446 -17.72 -24.81 -7.43
C LEU A 446 -19.23 -24.68 -7.14
N GLY A 447 -20.11 -25.32 -7.96
CA GLY A 447 -21.57 -25.33 -7.75
C GLY A 447 -21.99 -26.00 -6.45
N LYS A 448 -21.30 -27.08 -6.04
CA LYS A 448 -21.48 -27.71 -4.71
C LYS A 448 -21.21 -26.70 -3.59
N TRP A 449 -20.13 -25.93 -3.67
CA TRP A 449 -19.80 -24.94 -2.66
C TRP A 449 -20.71 -23.73 -2.70
N GLU A 450 -21.09 -23.25 -3.87
CA GLU A 450 -22.11 -22.21 -4.00
C GLU A 450 -23.40 -22.61 -3.26
N ALA A 451 -23.91 -23.81 -3.51
CA ALA A 451 -25.11 -24.32 -2.86
C ALA A 451 -24.92 -24.48 -1.33
N THR A 452 -23.76 -25.00 -0.90
CA THR A 452 -23.43 -25.22 0.52
C THR A 452 -23.34 -23.90 1.29
N LEU A 453 -22.73 -22.88 0.69
CA LEU A 453 -22.51 -21.58 1.31
C LEU A 453 -23.68 -20.62 1.13
N THR A 454 -24.71 -20.99 0.34
CA THR A 454 -25.90 -20.15 0.16
C THR A 454 -26.72 -20.12 1.45
N PRO A 455 -26.87 -18.97 2.10
CA PRO A 455 -27.62 -18.86 3.32
C PRO A 455 -29.12 -19.09 3.07
N LYS A 456 -29.82 -19.57 4.10
CA LYS A 456 -31.25 -19.80 4.04
C LYS A 456 -32.10 -18.60 4.49
N ASP A 457 -31.46 -17.65 5.17
CA ASP A 457 -32.16 -16.47 5.67
C ASP A 457 -32.52 -15.48 4.55
N PHE A 458 -33.61 -14.75 4.78
CA PHE A 458 -34.22 -13.85 3.79
C PHE A 458 -33.26 -12.71 3.37
N ILE A 459 -32.60 -12.03 4.33
CA ILE A 459 -31.75 -10.86 4.07
C ILE A 459 -30.55 -11.23 3.20
N SER A 460 -29.87 -12.32 3.53
CA SER A 460 -28.72 -12.78 2.75
C SER A 460 -29.11 -13.22 1.34
N ARG A 461 -30.27 -13.84 1.16
CA ARG A 461 -30.83 -14.21 -0.17
C ARG A 461 -31.19 -12.98 -0.99
N LEU A 462 -31.81 -11.98 -0.36
CA LEU A 462 -32.15 -10.71 -1.01
C LEU A 462 -30.91 -9.94 -1.47
N ASN A 463 -29.90 -9.80 -0.60
CA ASN A 463 -28.63 -9.17 -0.91
C ASN A 463 -27.92 -9.86 -2.07
N PHE A 464 -27.92 -11.18 -2.09
CA PHE A 464 -27.35 -11.96 -3.17
C PHE A 464 -28.09 -11.72 -4.50
N ALA A 465 -29.43 -11.78 -4.47
CA ALA A 465 -30.24 -11.56 -5.66
C ALA A 465 -29.98 -10.17 -6.29
N TYR A 466 -29.85 -9.14 -5.47
CA TYR A 466 -29.52 -7.80 -5.92
C TYR A 466 -28.13 -7.72 -6.58
N LYS A 467 -27.11 -8.19 -5.87
CA LYS A 467 -25.71 -8.02 -6.30
C LYS A 467 -25.39 -8.72 -7.64
N PHE A 468 -25.96 -9.88 -7.88
CA PHE A 468 -25.59 -10.71 -9.01
C PHE A 468 -26.63 -10.76 -10.13
N ARG A 469 -27.92 -10.78 -9.84
CA ARG A 469 -28.93 -10.79 -10.90
C ARG A 469 -28.96 -9.50 -11.70
N ALA A 470 -28.65 -8.35 -11.07
CA ALA A 470 -28.50 -7.10 -11.77
C ALA A 470 -27.34 -7.10 -12.78
N LEU A 471 -26.28 -7.89 -12.53
CA LEU A 471 -25.14 -8.06 -13.44
C LEU A 471 -25.37 -9.11 -14.53
N GLU A 472 -26.21 -10.12 -14.25
CA GLU A 472 -26.55 -11.19 -15.19
C GLU A 472 -27.54 -10.77 -16.26
N VAL A 473 -28.34 -9.73 -15.99
CA VAL A 473 -29.30 -9.21 -16.97
C VAL A 473 -28.55 -8.55 -18.14
N LYS A 474 -28.43 -9.31 -19.23
CA LYS A 474 -27.81 -8.85 -20.49
C LYS A 474 -28.83 -8.09 -21.32
N GLU A 475 -29.06 -6.85 -20.98
CA GLU A 475 -29.91 -5.92 -21.73
C GLU A 475 -29.18 -4.60 -21.86
N ASP A 476 -28.99 -4.12 -23.08
CA ASP A 476 -28.28 -2.88 -23.38
C ASP A 476 -29.17 -1.63 -23.14
N ASP A 477 -30.47 -1.78 -23.29
CA ASP A 477 -31.45 -0.73 -22.96
C ASP A 477 -31.59 -0.62 -21.45
N PHE A 478 -31.15 0.50 -20.87
CA PHE A 478 -31.17 0.75 -19.44
C PHE A 478 -32.58 0.65 -18.83
N ALA A 479 -33.60 1.16 -19.53
CA ALA A 479 -34.99 1.12 -19.03
C ALA A 479 -35.51 -0.32 -18.96
N LYS A 480 -35.28 -1.10 -20.01
CA LYS A 480 -35.67 -2.53 -20.04
C LYS A 480 -34.89 -3.33 -19.01
N LYS A 481 -33.59 -3.03 -18.82
CA LYS A 481 -32.78 -3.66 -17.78
C LYS A 481 -33.37 -3.43 -16.40
N LEU A 482 -33.79 -2.21 -16.07
CA LEU A 482 -34.44 -1.89 -14.79
C LEU A 482 -35.75 -2.65 -14.60
N GLU A 483 -36.58 -2.80 -15.65
CA GLU A 483 -37.83 -3.55 -15.56
C GLU A 483 -37.59 -5.06 -15.37
N LEU A 484 -36.54 -5.63 -15.98
CA LEU A 484 -36.19 -7.01 -15.74
C LEU A 484 -35.70 -7.22 -14.29
N ILE A 485 -34.85 -6.31 -13.77
CA ILE A 485 -34.40 -6.36 -12.37
C ILE A 485 -35.60 -6.20 -11.42
N TYR A 486 -36.51 -5.28 -11.71
CA TYR A 486 -37.74 -5.12 -10.95
C TYR A 486 -38.54 -6.44 -10.88
N GLY A 487 -38.75 -7.13 -12.03
CA GLY A 487 -39.42 -8.43 -12.09
C GLY A 487 -38.72 -9.48 -11.21
N LEU A 488 -37.40 -9.47 -11.12
CA LEU A 488 -36.62 -10.38 -10.28
C LEU A 488 -36.78 -10.10 -8.77
N MET A 489 -37.10 -8.85 -8.38
CA MET A 489 -37.25 -8.43 -6.98
C MET A 489 -38.68 -8.62 -6.45
N LEU A 490 -39.70 -8.74 -7.33
CA LEU A 490 -41.08 -8.91 -6.94
C LEU A 490 -41.36 -10.14 -6.02
N PRO A 491 -40.78 -11.33 -6.27
CA PRO A 491 -40.97 -12.47 -5.37
C PRO A 491 -40.47 -12.22 -3.95
N TYR A 492 -39.36 -11.48 -3.80
CA TYR A 492 -38.81 -11.10 -2.49
C TYR A 492 -39.70 -10.08 -1.78
N ALA A 493 -40.30 -9.13 -2.52
CA ALA A 493 -41.26 -8.18 -1.95
C ALA A 493 -42.54 -8.92 -1.46
N GLU A 494 -43.02 -9.90 -2.22
CA GLU A 494 -44.14 -10.73 -1.85
C GLU A 494 -43.85 -11.61 -0.62
N GLU A 495 -42.66 -12.25 -0.60
CA GLU A 495 -42.19 -13.07 0.53
C GLU A 495 -42.05 -12.21 1.80
N PHE A 496 -41.48 -11.01 1.69
CA PHE A 496 -41.37 -10.09 2.82
C PHE A 496 -42.71 -9.78 3.44
N LEU A 497 -43.71 -9.40 2.63
CA LEU A 497 -45.03 -9.06 3.15
C LEU A 497 -45.77 -10.24 3.76
N THR A 498 -45.58 -11.43 3.21
CA THR A 498 -46.33 -12.61 3.66
C THR A 498 -45.69 -13.33 4.85
N GLN A 499 -44.37 -13.26 5.00
CA GLN A 499 -43.63 -14.05 5.98
C GLN A 499 -42.81 -13.23 6.97
N HIS A 500 -42.38 -12.00 6.61
CA HIS A 500 -41.40 -11.26 7.37
C HIS A 500 -41.84 -9.87 7.83
N LEU A 501 -43.02 -9.36 7.41
CA LEU A 501 -43.50 -8.03 7.79
C LEU A 501 -43.53 -7.81 9.30
N TYR A 502 -43.94 -8.80 10.05
CA TYR A 502 -44.04 -8.77 11.52
C TYR A 502 -42.80 -9.40 12.21
N ASN A 503 -41.80 -9.80 11.43
CA ASN A 503 -40.51 -10.25 11.98
C ASN A 503 -39.63 -9.03 12.24
N THR A 504 -39.63 -8.56 13.49
CA THR A 504 -38.92 -7.34 13.89
C THR A 504 -37.41 -7.39 13.54
N SER A 505 -36.78 -8.56 13.68
CA SER A 505 -35.34 -8.69 13.36
C SER A 505 -35.07 -8.50 11.87
N VAL A 506 -35.86 -9.09 10.99
CA VAL A 506 -35.71 -8.94 9.53
C VAL A 506 -35.97 -7.49 9.09
N LEU A 507 -37.00 -6.87 9.66
CA LEU A 507 -37.33 -5.48 9.34
C LEU A 507 -36.25 -4.53 9.88
N GLU A 508 -35.72 -4.78 11.07
CA GLU A 508 -34.61 -4.01 11.66
C GLU A 508 -33.35 -4.13 10.81
N ASP A 509 -32.99 -5.34 10.37
CA ASP A 509 -31.84 -5.56 9.50
C ASP A 509 -31.97 -4.80 8.17
N LEU A 510 -33.16 -4.75 7.56
CA LEU A 510 -33.42 -3.95 6.35
C LEU A 510 -33.30 -2.44 6.63
N MET A 511 -33.83 -1.99 7.76
CA MET A 511 -33.86 -0.56 8.12
C MET A 511 -32.49 -0.02 8.54
N ASP A 512 -31.64 -0.84 9.18
CA ASP A 512 -30.31 -0.46 9.68
C ASP A 512 -29.22 -0.61 8.60
N ASN A 513 -29.48 -1.33 7.52
CA ASN A 513 -28.48 -1.60 6.49
C ASN A 513 -28.18 -0.35 5.65
N LYS A 514 -27.10 0.34 6.00
CA LYS A 514 -26.65 1.58 5.32
C LYS A 514 -26.17 1.38 3.88
N ASN A 515 -25.80 0.15 3.53
CA ASN A 515 -25.18 -0.18 2.22
C ASN A 515 -26.20 -0.81 1.25
N PHE A 516 -27.37 -1.13 1.70
CA PHE A 516 -28.37 -1.84 0.92
C PHE A 516 -29.54 -0.94 0.58
N ILE A 517 -29.53 -0.38 -0.62
CA ILE A 517 -30.70 0.30 -1.21
C ILE A 517 -30.94 -0.35 -2.56
N ASP A 518 -31.59 -1.50 -2.60
CA ASP A 518 -32.18 -1.95 -3.86
C ASP A 518 -33.46 -1.15 -4.14
N SER A 519 -33.32 -0.16 -4.99
CA SER A 519 -34.44 0.67 -5.42
C SER A 519 -35.55 -0.16 -6.07
N MET A 520 -35.22 -1.28 -6.75
CA MET A 520 -36.20 -2.12 -7.43
C MET A 520 -36.95 -3.02 -6.45
N PHE A 521 -36.28 -3.51 -5.39
CA PHE A 521 -36.95 -4.19 -4.28
C PHE A 521 -37.89 -3.23 -3.54
N CYS A 522 -37.44 -2.03 -3.18
CA CYS A 522 -38.26 -1.01 -2.53
C CYS A 522 -39.45 -0.59 -3.40
N ARG A 523 -39.26 -0.46 -4.72
CA ARG A 523 -40.35 -0.20 -5.69
C ARG A 523 -41.32 -1.35 -5.72
N GLY A 524 -40.82 -2.60 -5.76
CA GLY A 524 -41.67 -3.80 -5.72
C GLY A 524 -42.48 -3.89 -4.44
N LEU A 525 -41.86 -3.63 -3.30
CA LEU A 525 -42.49 -3.59 -1.99
C LEU A 525 -43.56 -2.51 -1.91
N ALA A 526 -43.28 -1.28 -2.35
CA ALA A 526 -44.22 -0.18 -2.38
C ALA A 526 -45.48 -0.52 -3.23
N ASN A 527 -45.27 -1.09 -4.42
CA ASN A 527 -46.37 -1.50 -5.27
C ASN A 527 -47.24 -2.61 -4.63
N LYS A 528 -46.61 -3.60 -3.98
CA LYS A 528 -47.30 -4.64 -3.27
C LYS A 528 -48.06 -4.15 -2.03
N LEU A 529 -47.49 -3.15 -1.32
CA LEU A 529 -48.18 -2.50 -0.20
C LEU A 529 -49.47 -1.80 -0.66
N THR A 530 -49.42 -1.11 -1.80
CA THR A 530 -50.62 -0.47 -2.40
C THR A 530 -51.61 -1.51 -2.90
N GLU A 531 -51.15 -2.54 -3.64
CA GLU A 531 -52.00 -3.63 -4.16
C GLU A 531 -52.79 -4.34 -3.04
N LYS A 532 -52.08 -4.67 -1.94
CA LYS A 532 -52.67 -5.40 -0.80
C LYS A 532 -53.27 -4.49 0.26
N LYS A 533 -53.19 -3.18 0.12
CA LYS A 533 -53.66 -2.18 1.09
C LYS A 533 -52.99 -2.33 2.48
N MET A 534 -51.75 -2.76 2.52
CA MET A 534 -51.00 -3.05 3.75
C MET A 534 -50.05 -1.91 4.18
N GLY A 535 -50.22 -0.73 3.62
CA GLY A 535 -49.34 0.42 3.94
C GLY A 535 -49.40 0.86 5.40
N ALA A 536 -50.57 0.79 6.02
CA ALA A 536 -50.74 1.14 7.44
C ALA A 536 -50.05 0.12 8.37
N GLU A 537 -50.18 -1.17 8.05
CA GLU A 537 -49.51 -2.26 8.78
C GLU A 537 -47.98 -2.17 8.66
N PHE A 538 -47.48 -1.87 7.46
CA PHE A 538 -46.06 -1.65 7.24
C PHE A 538 -45.54 -0.42 8.04
N ALA A 539 -46.29 0.69 8.00
CA ALA A 539 -45.93 1.89 8.75
C ALA A 539 -45.86 1.63 10.26
N LYS A 540 -46.84 0.85 10.79
CA LYS A 540 -46.85 0.44 12.19
C LYS A 540 -45.65 -0.43 12.55
N ALA A 541 -45.36 -1.47 11.76
CA ALA A 541 -44.23 -2.36 11.97
C ALA A 541 -42.89 -1.60 11.91
N ALA A 542 -42.72 -0.68 10.94
CA ALA A 542 -41.57 0.17 10.82
C ALA A 542 -41.40 1.11 12.04
N PHE A 543 -42.51 1.68 12.53
CA PHE A 543 -42.51 2.54 13.70
C PHE A 543 -42.12 1.77 14.98
N ASP A 544 -42.58 0.53 15.15
CA ASP A 544 -42.18 -0.35 16.27
C ASP A 544 -40.65 -0.60 16.31
N VAL A 545 -39.97 -0.57 15.16
CA VAL A 545 -38.52 -0.62 15.08
C VAL A 545 -37.91 0.73 15.43
N ILE A 546 -38.42 1.83 14.85
CA ILE A 546 -37.91 3.20 15.04
C ILE A 546 -37.98 3.62 16.50
N GLU A 547 -39.07 3.24 17.22
CA GLU A 547 -39.27 3.63 18.62
C GLU A 547 -38.14 3.16 19.56
N ARG A 548 -37.40 2.13 19.16
CA ARG A 548 -36.25 1.58 19.90
C ARG A 548 -34.92 2.27 19.55
N LYS A 549 -34.90 3.16 18.58
CA LYS A 549 -33.71 3.86 18.10
C LYS A 549 -33.60 5.27 18.71
N ASP A 550 -32.43 5.87 18.61
CA ASP A 550 -32.25 7.25 19.02
C ASP A 550 -33.02 8.24 18.09
N LYS A 551 -33.19 9.50 18.55
CA LYS A 551 -33.99 10.50 17.80
C LYS A 551 -33.30 11.01 16.52
N SER A 552 -32.00 10.72 16.35
CA SER A 552 -31.23 11.04 15.13
C SER A 552 -31.32 9.95 14.07
N TYR A 553 -31.99 8.83 14.35
CA TYR A 553 -32.08 7.67 13.47
C TYR A 553 -32.62 8.02 12.08
N THR A 554 -32.00 7.43 11.07
CA THR A 554 -32.40 7.50 9.65
C THR A 554 -32.41 6.11 9.02
N SER A 555 -33.25 5.87 8.05
CA SER A 555 -33.32 4.60 7.33
C SER A 555 -33.50 4.83 5.83
N ALA A 556 -32.48 4.49 5.06
CA ALA A 556 -32.52 4.61 3.60
C ALA A 556 -33.56 3.67 2.98
N PHE A 557 -33.73 2.47 3.54
CA PHE A 557 -34.75 1.52 3.12
C PHE A 557 -36.16 2.09 3.27
N LEU A 558 -36.50 2.59 4.48
CA LEU A 558 -37.80 3.17 4.76
C LEU A 558 -38.08 4.36 3.82
N LEU A 559 -37.14 5.26 3.68
CA LEU A 559 -37.28 6.44 2.81
C LEU A 559 -37.46 6.05 1.34
N SER A 560 -36.76 5.00 0.86
CA SER A 560 -36.97 4.51 -0.50
C SER A 560 -38.38 3.97 -0.70
N VAL A 561 -38.90 3.16 0.23
CA VAL A 561 -40.28 2.66 0.16
C VAL A 561 -41.31 3.80 0.23
N CYS A 562 -41.12 4.76 1.15
CA CYS A 562 -41.93 5.96 1.23
C CYS A 562 -41.91 6.78 -0.07
N GLY A 563 -40.72 6.93 -0.71
CA GLY A 563 -40.57 7.64 -1.97
C GLY A 563 -41.36 7.05 -3.12
N PHE A 564 -41.37 5.71 -3.26
CA PHE A 564 -42.22 5.02 -4.24
C PHE A 564 -43.71 5.02 -3.87
N SER A 565 -44.05 5.24 -2.61
CA SER A 565 -45.41 5.35 -2.08
C SER A 565 -45.81 6.78 -1.75
N SER A 566 -45.13 7.80 -2.27
CA SER A 566 -45.28 9.23 -1.86
C SER A 566 -46.71 9.78 -1.99
N LYS A 567 -47.57 9.20 -2.83
CA LYS A 567 -48.95 9.57 -3.00
C LYS A 567 -49.93 8.88 -2.03
N GLU A 568 -49.43 7.90 -1.28
CA GLU A 568 -50.26 7.10 -0.38
C GLU A 568 -50.45 7.83 0.97
N ILE A 569 -51.66 7.77 1.49
CA ILE A 569 -52.06 8.45 2.74
C ILE A 569 -51.26 7.97 3.95
N TRP A 570 -50.82 6.71 3.94
CA TRP A 570 -50.02 6.16 5.04
C TRP A 570 -48.67 6.81 5.21
N VAL A 571 -48.03 7.34 4.12
CA VAL A 571 -46.73 8.03 4.20
C VAL A 571 -46.91 9.37 4.90
N LYS A 572 -48.00 10.10 4.65
CA LYS A 572 -48.34 11.32 5.37
C LYS A 572 -48.60 11.06 6.86
N ASN A 573 -49.36 10.04 7.18
CA ASN A 573 -49.64 9.66 8.56
C ASN A 573 -48.33 9.26 9.28
N MET A 574 -47.40 8.62 8.58
CA MET A 574 -46.08 8.27 9.11
C MET A 574 -45.27 9.54 9.41
N GLU A 575 -45.23 10.53 8.52
CA GLU A 575 -44.57 11.82 8.77
C GLU A 575 -45.10 12.48 10.04
N GLU A 576 -46.44 12.61 10.18
CA GLU A 576 -47.10 13.22 11.33
C GLU A 576 -46.77 12.45 12.64
N THR A 577 -46.72 11.12 12.60
CA THR A 577 -46.34 10.28 13.73
C THR A 577 -44.89 10.48 14.13
N LEU A 578 -43.98 10.45 13.15
CA LEU A 578 -42.54 10.68 13.38
C LEU A 578 -42.27 12.06 13.98
N TYR A 579 -42.96 13.10 13.46
CA TYR A 579 -42.87 14.45 14.00
C TYR A 579 -43.34 14.50 15.47
N SER A 580 -44.53 13.96 15.76
CA SER A 580 -45.09 13.99 17.12
C SER A 580 -44.26 13.25 18.14
N CYS A 581 -43.52 12.22 17.69
CA CYS A 581 -42.59 11.44 18.53
C CYS A 581 -41.16 11.99 18.55
N GLY A 582 -40.85 13.08 17.85
CA GLY A 582 -39.55 13.77 17.88
C GLY A 582 -38.49 13.18 16.96
N TYR A 583 -38.84 12.32 15.99
CA TYR A 583 -37.93 11.78 14.97
C TYR A 583 -37.84 12.71 13.76
N TYR A 584 -37.37 13.94 14.00
CA TYR A 584 -37.41 15.05 13.03
C TYR A 584 -36.62 14.77 11.75
N ASN A 585 -35.52 13.97 11.82
CA ASN A 585 -34.73 13.61 10.65
C ASN A 585 -35.60 12.83 9.63
N LEU A 586 -36.29 11.80 10.08
CA LEU A 586 -37.18 11.00 9.23
C LEU A 586 -38.44 11.75 8.83
N ALA A 587 -39.02 12.53 9.72
CA ALA A 587 -40.23 13.32 9.45
C ALA A 587 -39.97 14.32 8.30
N LEU A 588 -38.88 15.10 8.36
CA LEU A 588 -38.53 16.07 7.31
C LEU A 588 -38.19 15.38 5.99
N SER A 589 -37.52 14.23 6.03
CA SER A 589 -37.24 13.44 4.83
C SER A 589 -38.55 12.93 4.19
N CYS A 590 -39.49 12.40 4.98
CA CYS A 590 -40.80 12.01 4.48
C CYS A 590 -41.59 13.20 3.90
N LEU A 591 -41.54 14.35 4.57
CA LEU A 591 -42.16 15.58 4.08
C LEU A 591 -41.60 15.99 2.71
N GLY A 592 -40.27 15.85 2.50
CA GLY A 592 -39.64 16.06 1.20
C GLY A 592 -40.17 15.15 0.11
N LEU A 593 -40.40 13.86 0.44
CA LEU A 593 -40.93 12.86 -0.50
C LEU A 593 -42.39 13.08 -0.92
N ILE A 594 -43.22 13.57 -0.02
CA ILE A 594 -44.65 13.81 -0.30
C ILE A 594 -44.92 15.20 -0.89
N SER A 595 -43.95 16.12 -0.81
CA SER A 595 -44.09 17.48 -1.33
C SER A 595 -44.02 17.47 -2.86
N ASP A 596 -44.93 18.22 -3.51
CA ASP A 596 -44.87 18.43 -4.95
C ASP A 596 -43.62 19.23 -5.35
N ASP A 597 -43.18 19.07 -6.60
CA ASP A 597 -42.11 19.90 -7.25
C ASP A 597 -42.52 21.40 -7.38
N LYS A 598 -43.35 21.89 -6.50
CA LYS A 598 -43.76 23.30 -6.42
C LYS A 598 -43.06 23.98 -5.27
N LEU A 599 -42.63 25.22 -5.49
CA LEU A 599 -41.99 26.04 -4.46
C LEU A 599 -42.82 26.23 -3.18
N SER A 600 -44.15 26.07 -3.28
CA SER A 600 -45.05 26.17 -2.13
C SER A 600 -44.74 25.15 -1.01
N GLY A 601 -44.32 23.92 -1.36
CA GLY A 601 -43.86 22.90 -0.38
C GLY A 601 -42.63 23.37 0.36
N PHE A 602 -41.64 23.91 -0.35
CA PHE A 602 -40.42 24.46 0.25
C PHE A 602 -40.71 25.70 1.11
N ASP A 603 -41.58 26.60 0.67
CA ASP A 603 -41.99 27.78 1.46
C ASP A 603 -42.68 27.38 2.76
N GLY A 604 -43.48 26.32 2.74
CA GLY A 604 -44.11 25.74 3.93
C GLY A 604 -43.08 25.26 4.94
N VAL A 605 -42.06 24.49 4.49
CA VAL A 605 -40.97 24.00 5.35
C VAL A 605 -40.13 25.14 5.93
N LEU A 606 -39.80 26.17 5.12
CA LEU A 606 -39.09 27.34 5.63
C LEU A 606 -39.88 28.06 6.71
N MET A 607 -41.21 28.14 6.55
CA MET A 607 -42.08 28.72 7.58
C MET A 607 -42.15 27.90 8.83
N ASP A 608 -42.26 26.58 8.72
CA ASP A 608 -42.23 25.63 9.84
C ASP A 608 -40.93 25.71 10.63
N ILE A 609 -39.78 25.82 9.94
CA ILE A 609 -38.46 26.02 10.57
C ILE A 609 -38.39 27.39 11.24
N LYS A 610 -38.84 28.43 10.57
CA LYS A 610 -38.88 29.79 11.13
C LYS A 610 -39.75 29.89 12.39
N CYS A 611 -40.84 29.11 12.45
CA CYS A 611 -41.71 29.01 13.61
C CYS A 611 -41.20 28.07 14.71
N GLY A 612 -40.04 27.45 14.51
CA GLY A 612 -39.45 26.53 15.50
C GLY A 612 -40.06 25.13 15.54
N LYS A 613 -40.92 24.77 14.56
CA LYS A 613 -41.47 23.42 14.44
C LYS A 613 -40.37 22.37 14.18
N TYR A 614 -39.40 22.71 13.31
CA TYR A 614 -38.24 21.87 13.04
C TYR A 614 -36.93 22.62 13.30
N PRO A 615 -35.86 21.92 13.77
CA PRO A 615 -34.54 22.50 13.86
C PRO A 615 -34.03 22.94 12.47
N ASN A 616 -33.46 24.16 12.38
CA ASN A 616 -32.94 24.70 11.12
C ASN A 616 -31.80 23.86 10.52
N THR A 617 -31.00 23.19 11.35
CA THR A 617 -29.92 22.30 10.93
C THR A 617 -30.39 21.07 10.12
N LEU A 618 -31.69 20.73 10.24
CA LEU A 618 -32.25 19.54 9.58
C LEU A 618 -32.88 19.79 8.21
N ILE A 619 -32.86 21.03 7.68
CA ILE A 619 -33.43 21.36 6.38
C ILE A 619 -32.85 20.53 5.23
N ASN A 620 -31.60 20.07 5.36
CA ASN A 620 -30.94 19.20 4.39
C ASN A 620 -31.67 17.85 4.23
N ASN A 621 -32.31 17.35 5.26
CA ASN A 621 -33.07 16.09 5.17
C ASN A 621 -34.29 16.25 4.27
N PHE A 622 -34.94 17.42 4.30
CA PHE A 622 -36.00 17.75 3.36
C PHE A 622 -35.45 17.95 1.94
N LEU A 623 -34.43 18.77 1.77
CA LEU A 623 -33.85 19.12 0.47
C LEU A 623 -33.29 17.92 -0.28
N ARG A 624 -32.74 16.92 0.44
CA ARG A 624 -32.21 15.70 -0.16
C ARG A 624 -33.31 14.86 -0.82
N GLU A 625 -34.47 14.79 -0.20
CA GLU A 625 -35.60 13.99 -0.68
C GLU A 625 -36.56 14.78 -1.59
N TYR A 626 -36.48 16.10 -1.57
CA TYR A 626 -37.32 16.98 -2.39
C TYR A 626 -36.86 16.96 -3.85
N ARG A 627 -37.62 16.28 -4.70
CA ARG A 627 -37.28 16.04 -6.10
C ARG A 627 -37.57 17.29 -6.97
N CYS A 628 -36.68 18.26 -6.91
CA CYS A 628 -36.77 19.47 -7.74
C CYS A 628 -35.98 19.28 -9.05
N ASN A 629 -36.68 19.09 -10.17
CA ASN A 629 -36.07 18.85 -11.48
C ASN A 629 -36.10 20.09 -12.39
N LYS A 630 -36.73 21.20 -11.96
CA LYS A 630 -36.84 22.42 -12.74
C LYS A 630 -35.76 23.42 -12.32
N VAL A 631 -34.95 23.83 -13.29
CA VAL A 631 -33.85 24.79 -13.07
C VAL A 631 -34.31 26.06 -12.37
N ASP A 632 -35.44 26.63 -12.79
CA ASP A 632 -35.98 27.86 -12.18
C ASP A 632 -36.34 27.65 -10.69
N ASN A 633 -36.88 26.51 -10.34
CA ASN A 633 -37.20 26.20 -8.95
C ASN A 633 -35.91 26.03 -8.11
N ILE A 634 -34.86 25.38 -8.66
CA ILE A 634 -33.55 25.25 -8.01
C ILE A 634 -32.95 26.63 -7.76
N ILE A 635 -32.97 27.53 -8.77
CA ILE A 635 -32.50 28.91 -8.63
C ILE A 635 -33.29 29.62 -7.53
N SER A 636 -34.62 29.51 -7.54
CA SER A 636 -35.48 30.14 -6.53
C SER A 636 -35.21 29.61 -5.12
N ILE A 637 -34.94 28.32 -4.94
CA ILE A 637 -34.55 27.73 -3.65
C ILE A 637 -33.22 28.33 -3.17
N ILE A 638 -32.21 28.40 -4.05
CA ILE A 638 -30.92 29.00 -3.74
C ILE A 638 -31.04 30.47 -3.33
N GLU A 639 -31.81 31.23 -4.07
CA GLU A 639 -32.06 32.67 -3.76
C GLU A 639 -32.79 32.84 -2.41
N LYS A 640 -33.70 31.92 -2.07
CA LYS A 640 -34.39 31.93 -0.77
C LYS A 640 -33.48 31.53 0.38
N LEU A 641 -32.54 30.58 0.17
CA LEU A 641 -31.63 30.12 1.21
C LEU A 641 -30.52 31.12 1.52
N LYS A 642 -29.93 31.75 0.50
CA LYS A 642 -28.75 32.63 0.65
C LYS A 642 -29.00 33.86 1.55
N ASP A 643 -30.24 34.36 1.62
CA ASP A 643 -30.60 35.56 2.33
C ASP A 643 -31.25 35.32 3.70
N LYS A 644 -31.17 34.05 4.23
CA LYS A 644 -31.75 33.70 5.53
C LYS A 644 -30.68 33.59 6.61
N ASP A 645 -30.69 34.51 7.57
CA ASP A 645 -29.73 34.55 8.68
C ASP A 645 -29.77 33.29 9.60
N TYR A 646 -30.91 32.58 9.61
CA TYR A 646 -31.09 31.35 10.40
C TYR A 646 -30.65 30.06 9.68
N ILE A 647 -30.18 30.14 8.44
CA ILE A 647 -29.70 29.02 7.64
C ILE A 647 -28.17 29.02 7.59
N ASP A 648 -27.53 28.00 8.05
CA ASP A 648 -26.08 27.85 7.94
C ASP A 648 -25.68 27.64 6.46
N ARG A 649 -24.87 28.54 5.92
CA ARG A 649 -24.45 28.51 4.51
C ARG A 649 -23.55 27.32 4.21
N TYR A 650 -22.68 26.90 5.14
CA TYR A 650 -21.73 25.82 4.95
C TYR A 650 -22.37 24.43 5.13
N GLU A 651 -23.35 24.33 6.03
CA GLU A 651 -24.04 23.08 6.26
C GLU A 651 -25.22 22.83 5.31
N VAL A 652 -25.83 23.88 4.76
CA VAL A 652 -27.06 23.80 3.96
C VAL A 652 -26.86 24.29 2.53
N LEU A 653 -26.49 25.57 2.35
CA LEU A 653 -26.50 26.21 1.04
C LEU A 653 -25.44 25.64 0.09
N TYR A 654 -24.18 25.55 0.54
CA TYR A 654 -23.11 25.03 -0.31
C TYR A 654 -23.26 23.54 -0.63
N PRO A 655 -23.58 22.61 0.30
CA PRO A 655 -23.87 21.23 -0.04
C PRO A 655 -25.03 21.09 -1.05
N PHE A 656 -26.07 21.90 -0.93
CA PHE A 656 -27.18 21.90 -1.88
C PHE A 656 -26.73 22.34 -3.28
N ILE A 657 -25.99 23.45 -3.38
CA ILE A 657 -25.44 23.93 -4.64
C ILE A 657 -24.50 22.91 -5.28
N ILE A 658 -23.57 22.33 -4.51
CA ILE A 658 -22.61 21.33 -4.99
C ILE A 658 -23.35 20.12 -5.58
N ASN A 659 -24.35 19.59 -4.87
CA ASN A 659 -25.12 18.44 -5.35
C ASN A 659 -25.82 18.73 -6.68
N TYR A 660 -26.41 19.89 -6.84
CA TYR A 660 -27.06 20.26 -8.11
C TYR A 660 -26.08 20.61 -9.22
N ALA A 661 -24.96 21.23 -8.92
CA ALA A 661 -23.91 21.49 -9.90
C ALA A 661 -23.33 20.17 -10.46
N LEU A 662 -23.16 19.14 -9.62
CA LEU A 662 -22.71 17.80 -10.05
C LEU A 662 -23.77 17.06 -10.89
N LEU A 663 -25.06 17.22 -10.54
CA LEU A 663 -26.17 16.58 -11.29
C LEU A 663 -26.39 17.21 -12.66
N PHE A 664 -26.03 18.49 -12.84
CA PHE A 664 -26.22 19.23 -14.06
C PHE A 664 -24.89 19.77 -14.62
N PRO A 665 -23.99 18.89 -15.13
CA PRO A 665 -22.75 19.33 -15.74
C PRO A 665 -23.00 20.21 -16.97
N GLN A 666 -22.07 21.11 -17.26
CA GLN A 666 -22.21 22.17 -18.29
C GLN A 666 -22.56 21.69 -19.72
N ASP A 667 -22.23 20.42 -20.04
CA ASP A 667 -22.30 19.90 -21.43
C ASP A 667 -23.70 19.54 -21.92
N SER A 668 -24.74 19.72 -21.13
CA SER A 668 -26.09 19.33 -21.50
C SER A 668 -27.07 20.50 -21.56
N VAL A 669 -27.35 20.96 -22.79
CA VAL A 669 -28.52 21.81 -23.24
C VAL A 669 -28.54 23.29 -22.82
N GLU A 670 -28.95 24.15 -23.76
CA GLU A 670 -29.05 25.61 -23.70
C GLU A 670 -29.71 26.23 -22.46
N ASN A 671 -30.55 25.50 -21.74
CA ASN A 671 -31.21 25.96 -20.51
C ASN A 671 -30.33 25.94 -19.24
N LYS A 672 -29.13 25.36 -19.28
CA LYS A 672 -28.28 25.21 -18.10
C LYS A 672 -27.25 26.33 -17.91
N SER A 673 -26.93 27.06 -18.96
CA SER A 673 -26.08 28.25 -18.86
C SER A 673 -26.64 29.28 -17.88
N HIS A 674 -27.98 29.40 -17.79
CA HIS A 674 -28.64 30.29 -16.84
C HIS A 674 -28.46 29.86 -15.37
N LEU A 675 -28.51 28.58 -15.08
CA LEU A 675 -28.24 28.06 -13.74
C LEU A 675 -26.79 28.37 -13.30
N TRP A 676 -25.82 28.07 -14.13
CA TRP A 676 -24.40 28.31 -13.82
C TRP A 676 -24.09 29.80 -13.62
N LEU A 677 -24.68 30.73 -14.41
CA LEU A 677 -24.53 32.15 -14.20
C LEU A 677 -25.02 32.62 -12.81
N LYS A 678 -25.95 31.88 -12.19
CA LYS A 678 -26.42 32.15 -10.83
C LYS A 678 -25.59 31.46 -9.74
N LEU A 679 -25.09 30.24 -10.02
CA LEU A 679 -24.30 29.45 -9.05
C LEU A 679 -22.89 30.01 -8.85
N VAL A 680 -22.21 30.39 -9.95
CA VAL A 680 -20.79 30.76 -9.92
C VAL A 680 -20.49 31.92 -8.97
N PRO A 681 -21.25 33.01 -8.93
CA PRO A 681 -20.99 34.08 -7.97
C PRO A 681 -21.10 33.64 -6.52
N ILE A 682 -22.00 32.68 -6.21
CA ILE A 682 -22.20 32.15 -4.86
C ILE A 682 -21.05 31.18 -4.50
N LEU A 683 -20.60 30.37 -5.47
CA LEU A 683 -19.47 29.47 -5.28
C LEU A 683 -18.14 30.22 -5.07
N ILE A 684 -17.94 31.35 -5.78
CA ILE A 684 -16.78 32.23 -5.61
C ILE A 684 -16.77 32.88 -4.20
N ASP A 685 -17.95 33.15 -3.64
CA ASP A 685 -18.08 33.75 -2.30
C ASP A 685 -17.72 32.77 -1.15
N TYR A 686 -17.46 31.49 -1.45
CA TYR A 686 -17.05 30.54 -0.46
C TYR A 686 -15.76 30.98 0.26
N ASP A 687 -15.65 30.62 1.54
CA ASP A 687 -14.43 30.89 2.31
C ASP A 687 -13.40 29.77 2.14
N PHE A 688 -12.55 29.91 1.14
CA PHE A 688 -11.52 28.93 0.81
C PHE A 688 -10.43 28.77 1.88
N SER A 689 -10.37 29.65 2.88
CA SER A 689 -9.44 29.49 4.00
C SER A 689 -9.76 28.29 4.90
N ARG A 690 -10.98 27.76 4.83
CA ARG A 690 -11.41 26.57 5.58
C ARG A 690 -10.67 25.30 5.17
N ASN A 691 -10.17 25.23 3.92
CA ASN A 691 -9.39 24.13 3.38
C ASN A 691 -10.03 22.73 3.65
N ASP A 692 -11.35 22.66 3.49
CA ASP A 692 -12.15 21.46 3.69
C ASP A 692 -12.53 20.79 2.35
N ASN A 693 -13.19 19.63 2.41
CA ASN A 693 -13.61 18.87 1.22
C ASN A 693 -14.58 19.67 0.32
N GLN A 694 -15.36 20.58 0.88
CA GLN A 694 -16.26 21.42 0.10
C GLN A 694 -15.46 22.45 -0.72
N ALA A 695 -14.41 23.05 -0.14
CA ALA A 695 -13.51 23.94 -0.84
C ALA A 695 -12.91 23.27 -2.08
N PHE A 696 -12.37 22.05 -1.95
CA PHE A 696 -11.81 21.31 -3.08
C PHE A 696 -12.85 20.99 -4.15
N THR A 697 -14.06 20.58 -3.76
CA THR A 697 -15.14 20.30 -4.71
C THR A 697 -15.57 21.56 -5.46
N ILE A 698 -15.71 22.69 -4.75
CA ILE A 698 -16.07 23.98 -5.35
C ILE A 698 -14.98 24.45 -6.32
N LEU A 699 -13.70 24.32 -5.96
CA LEU A 699 -12.58 24.67 -6.84
C LEU A 699 -12.58 23.81 -8.11
N SER A 700 -12.85 22.52 -8.02
CA SER A 700 -13.00 21.63 -9.18
C SER A 700 -14.16 22.08 -10.09
N LEU A 701 -15.31 22.38 -9.52
CA LEU A 701 -16.48 22.88 -10.27
C LEU A 701 -16.23 24.23 -10.96
N LEU A 702 -15.51 25.14 -10.30
CA LEU A 702 -15.11 26.41 -10.88
C LEU A 702 -14.07 26.24 -12.00
N SER A 703 -13.12 25.31 -11.84
CA SER A 703 -12.15 24.95 -12.89
C SER A 703 -12.86 24.50 -14.17
N ASP A 704 -13.78 23.52 -14.03
CA ASP A 704 -14.58 23.01 -15.14
C ASP A 704 -15.43 24.11 -15.80
N TYR A 705 -15.96 25.03 -15.00
CA TYR A 705 -16.71 26.16 -15.52
C TYR A 705 -15.82 27.09 -16.34
N PHE A 706 -14.67 27.50 -15.81
CA PHE A 706 -13.77 28.42 -16.51
C PHE A 706 -13.12 27.80 -17.75
N GLU A 707 -12.89 26.46 -17.74
CA GLU A 707 -12.41 25.76 -18.92
C GLU A 707 -13.39 25.88 -20.12
N LYS A 708 -14.70 25.82 -19.83
CA LYS A 708 -15.78 25.78 -20.83
C LYS A 708 -16.46 27.13 -21.11
N SER A 709 -16.30 28.12 -20.23
CA SER A 709 -16.94 29.45 -20.36
C SER A 709 -15.92 30.56 -20.67
N ASN A 710 -16.43 31.68 -21.21
CA ASN A 710 -15.68 32.93 -21.40
C ASN A 710 -16.25 34.03 -20.48
N ASP A 711 -16.61 33.70 -19.23
CA ASP A 711 -17.18 34.65 -18.27
C ASP A 711 -16.06 35.45 -17.57
N GLU A 712 -15.63 36.53 -18.22
CA GLU A 712 -14.61 37.46 -17.72
C GLU A 712 -14.97 38.04 -16.34
N LYS A 713 -16.25 38.36 -16.12
CA LYS A 713 -16.70 38.95 -14.84
C LYS A 713 -16.51 37.98 -13.68
N ALA A 714 -16.88 36.72 -13.87
CA ALA A 714 -16.67 35.69 -12.88
C ALA A 714 -15.16 35.42 -12.64
N ALA A 715 -14.36 35.42 -13.70
CA ALA A 715 -12.90 35.25 -13.60
C ALA A 715 -12.25 36.37 -12.76
N VAL A 716 -12.65 37.64 -13.00
CA VAL A 716 -12.18 38.80 -12.22
C VAL A 716 -12.60 38.70 -10.75
N LEU A 717 -13.84 38.29 -10.47
CA LEU A 717 -14.33 38.12 -9.11
C LEU A 717 -13.55 37.02 -8.37
N PHE A 718 -13.34 35.88 -9.02
CA PHE A 718 -12.57 34.77 -8.46
C PHE A 718 -11.11 35.18 -8.15
N ASN A 719 -10.46 35.84 -9.09
CA ASN A 719 -9.08 36.30 -8.92
C ASN A 719 -8.95 37.27 -7.72
N ARG A 720 -9.88 38.23 -7.58
CA ARG A 720 -9.92 39.13 -6.41
C ARG A 720 -10.08 38.37 -5.10
N LYS A 721 -10.95 37.37 -5.08
CA LYS A 721 -11.18 36.53 -3.88
C LYS A 721 -9.94 35.77 -3.49
N VAL A 722 -9.24 35.11 -4.45
CA VAL A 722 -8.00 34.35 -4.21
C VAL A 722 -6.90 35.28 -3.71
N ILE A 723 -6.67 36.42 -4.37
CA ILE A 723 -5.66 37.39 -3.93
C ILE A 723 -5.94 37.88 -2.50
N SER A 724 -7.20 38.16 -2.18
CA SER A 724 -7.59 38.58 -0.83
C SER A 724 -7.28 37.48 0.19
N THR A 725 -7.57 36.21 -0.12
CA THR A 725 -7.30 35.07 0.77
C THR A 725 -5.81 34.86 0.99
N LEU A 726 -5.00 34.90 -0.07
CA LEU A 726 -3.55 34.74 0.00
C LEU A 726 -2.87 35.91 0.75
N ASN A 727 -3.30 37.15 0.56
CA ASN A 727 -2.78 38.34 1.26
C ASN A 727 -3.04 38.28 2.77
N GLN A 728 -4.07 37.56 3.20
CA GLN A 728 -4.34 37.32 4.62
C GLN A 728 -3.52 36.18 5.23
N GLY A 729 -2.62 35.55 4.45
CA GLY A 729 -1.86 34.37 4.88
C GLY A 729 -2.72 33.11 5.04
N LEU A 730 -3.92 33.13 4.49
CA LEU A 730 -4.89 32.05 4.57
C LEU A 730 -4.87 31.24 3.25
N GLY A 731 -4.51 29.97 3.32
CA GLY A 731 -4.50 29.05 2.17
C GLY A 731 -3.12 28.86 1.50
N ASP A 732 -2.94 27.71 0.85
CA ASP A 732 -1.76 27.37 0.04
C ASP A 732 -2.06 27.72 -1.44
N GLY A 733 -1.19 28.51 -2.07
CA GLY A 733 -1.31 28.90 -3.48
C GLY A 733 -1.49 27.71 -4.44
N ARG A 734 -0.95 26.55 -4.09
CA ARG A 734 -1.05 25.32 -4.90
C ARG A 734 -2.48 24.81 -5.11
N GLN A 735 -3.39 25.05 -4.18
CA GLN A 735 -4.79 24.63 -4.33
C GLN A 735 -5.54 25.35 -5.47
N TYR A 736 -5.03 26.51 -5.93
CA TYR A 736 -5.64 27.30 -7.00
C TYR A 736 -5.00 27.08 -8.37
N GLU A 737 -3.89 26.34 -8.47
CA GLU A 737 -3.11 26.15 -9.70
C GLU A 737 -3.96 25.63 -10.86
N HIS A 738 -4.81 24.63 -10.63
CA HIS A 738 -5.66 24.05 -11.68
C HIS A 738 -6.59 25.09 -12.30
N ILE A 739 -7.17 25.98 -11.49
CA ILE A 739 -8.07 27.03 -12.00
C ILE A 739 -7.28 28.08 -12.78
N TYR A 740 -6.11 28.47 -12.30
CA TYR A 740 -5.25 29.40 -13.03
C TYR A 740 -4.80 28.82 -14.38
N PHE A 741 -4.52 27.53 -14.47
CA PHE A 741 -4.23 26.88 -15.76
C PHE A 741 -5.41 26.92 -16.72
N SER A 742 -6.64 26.91 -16.24
CA SER A 742 -7.85 27.07 -17.07
C SER A 742 -8.10 28.51 -17.48
N LEU A 743 -7.69 29.50 -16.68
CA LEU A 743 -7.88 30.93 -16.92
C LEU A 743 -6.78 31.52 -17.80
N LEU A 744 -5.49 31.20 -17.57
CA LEU A 744 -4.35 31.80 -18.28
C LEU A 744 -4.44 31.76 -19.81
N PRO A 745 -4.88 30.67 -20.48
CA PRO A 745 -4.98 30.66 -21.93
C PRO A 745 -6.03 31.64 -22.50
N LYS A 746 -7.01 32.04 -21.67
CA LYS A 746 -8.18 32.84 -22.11
C LYS A 746 -8.09 34.33 -21.72
N TYR A 747 -7.36 34.62 -20.64
CA TYR A 747 -7.31 35.96 -20.02
C TYR A 747 -5.86 36.32 -19.73
N GLN A 748 -5.06 36.54 -20.80
CA GLN A 748 -3.62 36.85 -20.70
C GLN A 748 -3.33 38.35 -20.37
N ASP A 749 -4.33 39.20 -20.38
CA ASP A 749 -4.26 40.59 -20.00
C ASP A 749 -4.85 40.81 -18.59
#